data_29d568a7b7c1ecde0d858e69261952df
#
_entry.id   29d568a7b7c1ecde0d858e69261952df
#
_cell.length_a   1.000
_cell.length_b   1.000
_cell.length_c   1.000
_cell.angle_alpha   90.00
_cell.angle_beta   90.00
_cell.angle_gamma   90.00
#
_symmetry.space_group_name_H-M   'P 1'
#
loop_
_entity.id
_entity.type
_entity.pdbx_description
1 polymer ?
#
loop_
_entity_poly.entity_id
_entity_poly.type
_entity_poly.pdbx_seq_one_letter_code
_entity_poly.pdbx_strand_id
1 'polypeptide(L)'
;MVDAYALIFRYYYAFMGRPMRSRDGMNTSVVFGFTKFLRDILRREQPDLIGVAFDPPGGSFRCKLYPEYKANRPPTPEDIKLSVPYVKRLLEAMCIPVLEVAGYEADDVIGTLAKRGAAAGYDVFMVTPDKDYGQLVDDKCVIYKQKGDGIEIIGKAEIEAKYGFTNPELVRDVLALWGDSSDNIPGVPGIGEKGACKLVKEWGTVENILLNTDKIGGKTGDNIAASRESLMLAKTLTTIALDVPIEFREEELRMCCPNYTLLRGLYAELNFTSFLRDLENMAPETPAPSPTVPQQAPQTQLQEVARSKSEARRRAKLEGQGDLFAMFDTAAATPAATAPATTTEPLAVQNTDSLEPDTIEAMETATDVVGELKTIADTPHDYRTIQSESELRELVKHLGSFAEFCFDTETTGLDPIASRVIGMSFAAEPFKAWYLPISPATQESYAAILRPLFEDERIAKIGQNMKFDIMVLRRMGIELRGAKYDTMLLHYILDAEARHNLNFLAERYLSYTPIAIETLIGKGAKQLTMDLVGIERVAEYAAEDADVALRLKGVLAREVEQRGMMELYRTVEEPMIDVLADMEMEGVRINTSALADYAVELRTLLSTLEAEVRELADEPSLNINSSRQLGEVLFAKLRIAEKPKMTRTKQFSTEEEYLQGFAHSYPIVGKILEYRGVKKLLSTYVDALPELVNPLSGRIHTSYNQAVTATGRLSSTNPNLQNIPIRDALGKPIRAAFVASAEDRVLVAADYSQIELRLMAHLSGDASLIDAFMQGEDIHAATAARLFHKSPAEVTADERRRAKTANFGIIYGISAFGLAQRLDIPNREARDLIESYFVSYPDVKRYMDDAVSKATQNGYVETMFGRRRTLHDISSNNRTVRGVAERNAINAPIQGSAADIMKLAMIEIRRRFNAEGIRSKMILQVHDEVVIDTLQSELERVKAIVKEAMESVAQLRVPLTAEVNSGDNWLAAH
;
A
#
# COMPACT_ATOMS: atom_id res chain seq x y z
N MET A 1 27.19 -17.04 10.37
CA MET A 1 26.63 -16.66 11.69
C MET A 1 25.69 -15.47 11.49
N VAL A 2 24.47 -15.51 12.01
CA VAL A 2 23.45 -14.52 11.74
C VAL A 2 23.03 -13.83 13.04
N ASP A 3 23.01 -12.50 13.03
CA ASP A 3 22.50 -11.66 14.14
C ASP A 3 20.97 -11.50 13.99
N ALA A 4 20.22 -12.14 14.90
CA ALA A 4 18.76 -12.18 14.80
C ALA A 4 18.12 -10.80 14.97
N TYR A 5 18.51 -10.06 16.03
CA TYR A 5 17.86 -8.78 16.33
C TYR A 5 18.18 -7.70 15.30
N ALA A 6 19.37 -7.72 14.70
CA ALA A 6 19.72 -6.82 13.62
C ALA A 6 18.79 -6.98 12.40
N LEU A 7 18.40 -8.23 12.06
CA LEU A 7 17.43 -8.52 11.00
C LEU A 7 15.98 -8.24 11.43
N ILE A 8 15.59 -8.62 12.64
CA ILE A 8 14.25 -8.41 13.20
C ILE A 8 13.89 -6.92 13.20
N PHE A 9 14.75 -6.06 13.74
CA PHE A 9 14.54 -4.61 13.72
C PHE A 9 14.54 -4.04 12.31
N ARG A 10 15.42 -4.53 11.43
CA ARG A 10 15.45 -4.11 10.03
C ARG A 10 14.10 -4.34 9.34
N TYR A 11 13.52 -5.53 9.47
CA TYR A 11 12.25 -5.85 8.83
C TYR A 11 11.05 -5.21 9.52
N TYR A 12 11.10 -5.01 10.82
CA TYR A 12 10.11 -4.21 11.52
C TYR A 12 9.99 -2.81 10.90
N TYR A 13 11.11 -2.09 10.77
CA TYR A 13 11.11 -0.75 10.16
C TYR A 13 10.84 -0.76 8.65
N ALA A 14 11.26 -1.79 7.93
CA ALA A 14 11.03 -1.87 6.49
C ALA A 14 9.54 -1.99 6.13
N PHE A 15 8.75 -2.67 6.96
CA PHE A 15 7.32 -2.88 6.74
C PHE A 15 6.42 -1.95 7.58
N MET A 16 6.98 -1.00 8.33
CA MET A 16 6.22 -0.13 9.25
C MET A 16 5.10 0.66 8.54
N GLY A 17 5.28 1.03 7.26
CA GLY A 17 4.27 1.74 6.48
C GLY A 17 3.16 0.85 5.89
N ARG A 18 3.38 -0.47 5.80
CA ARG A 18 2.44 -1.47 5.28
C ARG A 18 2.71 -2.82 5.95
N PRO A 19 2.26 -3.01 7.17
CA PRO A 19 2.47 -4.27 7.88
C PRO A 19 1.65 -5.40 7.25
N MET A 20 2.28 -6.57 7.10
CA MET A 20 1.59 -7.80 6.77
C MET A 20 0.94 -8.35 8.04
N ARG A 21 -0.25 -8.93 7.92
CA ARG A 21 -0.96 -9.46 9.10
C ARG A 21 -1.36 -10.92 8.87
N SER A 22 -1.36 -11.70 9.95
CA SER A 22 -1.99 -13.02 10.01
C SER A 22 -3.51 -12.88 9.95
N ARG A 23 -4.22 -13.99 9.88
CA ARG A 23 -5.69 -14.00 9.93
C ARG A 23 -6.23 -13.38 11.23
N ASP A 24 -5.51 -13.52 12.33
CA ASP A 24 -5.85 -12.98 13.66
C ASP A 24 -5.43 -11.54 13.89
N GLY A 25 -4.94 -10.87 12.83
CA GLY A 25 -4.52 -9.46 12.88
C GLY A 25 -3.09 -9.23 13.42
N MET A 26 -2.35 -10.27 13.82
CA MET A 26 -0.96 -10.16 14.26
C MET A 26 -0.08 -9.63 13.13
N ASN A 27 0.84 -8.73 13.45
CA ASN A 27 1.83 -8.22 12.49
C ASN A 27 2.89 -9.30 12.19
N THR A 28 2.82 -9.88 10.99
CA THR A 28 3.73 -10.96 10.54
C THR A 28 4.89 -10.49 9.70
N SER A 29 5.01 -9.18 9.45
CA SER A 29 6.01 -8.57 8.56
C SER A 29 7.44 -8.92 8.92
N VAL A 30 7.75 -8.92 10.22
CA VAL A 30 9.09 -9.27 10.74
C VAL A 30 9.44 -10.71 10.38
N VAL A 31 8.53 -11.65 10.67
CA VAL A 31 8.74 -13.08 10.41
C VAL A 31 8.84 -13.33 8.90
N PHE A 32 7.99 -12.68 8.10
CA PHE A 32 8.04 -12.77 6.64
C PHE A 32 9.38 -12.29 6.07
N GLY A 33 9.81 -11.09 6.46
CA GLY A 33 11.07 -10.52 5.99
C GLY A 33 12.28 -11.36 6.41
N PHE A 34 12.28 -11.86 7.65
CA PHE A 34 13.30 -12.76 8.18
C PHE A 34 13.35 -14.09 7.40
N THR A 35 12.18 -14.70 7.18
CA THR A 35 12.05 -15.94 6.39
C THR A 35 12.59 -15.76 4.97
N LYS A 36 12.17 -14.67 4.29
CA LYS A 36 12.60 -14.36 2.93
C LYS A 36 14.12 -14.21 2.85
N PHE A 37 14.69 -13.42 3.75
CA PHE A 37 16.12 -13.18 3.79
C PHE A 37 16.93 -14.48 4.04
N LEU A 38 16.48 -15.28 5.01
CA LEU A 38 17.14 -16.53 5.35
C LEU A 38 17.10 -17.52 4.17
N ARG A 39 15.95 -17.67 3.52
CA ARG A 39 15.81 -18.51 2.31
C ARG A 39 16.69 -18.01 1.15
N ASP A 40 16.79 -16.70 0.98
CA ASP A 40 17.63 -16.10 -0.07
C ASP A 40 19.11 -16.34 0.19
N ILE A 41 19.59 -16.23 1.44
CA ILE A 41 20.97 -16.58 1.82
C ILE A 41 21.23 -18.07 1.60
N LEU A 42 20.38 -18.95 2.10
CA LEU A 42 20.57 -20.39 1.96
C LEU A 42 20.61 -20.82 0.49
N ARG A 43 19.83 -20.22 -0.37
CA ARG A 43 19.82 -20.51 -1.81
C ARG A 43 21.03 -19.96 -2.53
N ARG A 44 21.52 -18.80 -2.15
CA ARG A 44 22.61 -18.09 -2.83
C ARG A 44 23.97 -18.57 -2.38
N GLU A 45 24.17 -18.64 -1.08
CA GLU A 45 25.49 -18.89 -0.50
C GLU A 45 25.75 -20.38 -0.18
N GLN A 46 24.69 -21.17 -0.03
CA GLN A 46 24.75 -22.63 0.27
C GLN A 46 25.77 -22.95 1.39
N PRO A 47 25.63 -22.36 2.59
CA PRO A 47 26.60 -22.51 3.67
C PRO A 47 26.65 -23.95 4.16
N ASP A 48 27.87 -24.47 4.48
CA ASP A 48 28.03 -25.77 5.12
C ASP A 48 27.50 -25.77 6.56
N LEU A 49 27.72 -24.66 7.27
CA LEU A 49 27.35 -24.43 8.67
C LEU A 49 26.57 -23.12 8.82
N ILE A 50 25.55 -23.14 9.66
CA ILE A 50 24.76 -21.93 9.96
C ILE A 50 24.31 -21.92 11.41
N GLY A 51 24.27 -20.73 12.03
CA GLY A 51 23.68 -20.51 13.35
C GLY A 51 23.15 -19.08 13.45
N VAL A 52 22.07 -18.90 14.22
CA VAL A 52 21.41 -17.61 14.45
C VAL A 52 21.48 -17.26 15.92
N ALA A 53 22.15 -16.16 16.25
CA ALA A 53 22.33 -15.72 17.63
C ALA A 53 21.27 -14.69 18.06
N PHE A 54 20.81 -14.84 19.30
CA PHE A 54 19.85 -13.93 19.94
C PHE A 54 20.43 -13.38 21.25
N ASP A 55 20.06 -12.15 21.59
CA ASP A 55 20.29 -11.62 22.93
C ASP A 55 19.39 -12.34 23.94
N PRO A 56 19.95 -12.84 25.04
CA PRO A 56 19.16 -13.52 26.07
C PRO A 56 18.33 -12.54 26.91
N PRO A 57 17.20 -12.96 27.47
CA PRO A 57 16.48 -12.16 28.45
C PRO A 57 17.31 -11.94 29.72
N GLY A 58 17.28 -10.73 30.31
CA GLY A 58 17.95 -10.44 31.60
C GLY A 58 19.23 -9.59 31.48
N GLY A 59 19.59 -9.16 30.27
CA GLY A 59 20.75 -8.27 30.05
C GLY A 59 22.10 -9.00 30.04
N SER A 60 23.15 -8.28 29.63
CA SER A 60 24.51 -8.77 29.51
C SER A 60 25.38 -8.36 30.69
N PHE A 61 26.61 -8.87 30.74
CA PHE A 61 27.63 -8.44 31.71
C PHE A 61 27.90 -6.92 31.64
N ARG A 62 27.69 -6.29 30.46
CA ARG A 62 27.88 -4.84 30.27
C ARG A 62 26.90 -4.02 31.11
N CYS A 63 25.66 -4.49 31.29
CA CYS A 63 24.68 -3.84 32.17
C CYS A 63 25.09 -3.90 33.65
N LYS A 64 25.87 -4.92 34.05
CA LYS A 64 26.40 -5.03 35.43
C LYS A 64 27.59 -4.10 35.63
N LEU A 65 28.42 -3.89 34.60
CA LEU A 65 29.58 -2.99 34.63
C LEU A 65 29.16 -1.52 34.55
N TYR A 66 28.15 -1.23 33.77
CA TYR A 66 27.65 0.11 33.53
C TYR A 66 26.11 0.11 33.46
N PRO A 67 25.43 0.42 34.59
CA PRO A 67 23.97 0.37 34.66
C PRO A 67 23.22 1.24 33.62
N GLU A 68 23.86 2.30 33.12
CA GLU A 68 23.32 3.19 32.10
C GLU A 68 23.47 2.63 30.65
N TYR A 69 24.13 1.50 30.47
CA TYR A 69 24.33 0.85 29.19
C TYR A 69 22.97 0.51 28.54
N LYS A 70 22.76 1.03 27.32
CA LYS A 70 21.49 0.92 26.55
C LYS A 70 20.24 1.51 27.26
N ALA A 71 20.38 2.27 28.34
CA ALA A 71 19.25 2.84 29.09
C ALA A 71 18.46 3.89 28.30
N ASN A 72 19.07 4.51 27.29
CA ASN A 72 18.42 5.46 26.38
C ASN A 72 17.63 4.79 25.22
N ARG A 73 17.71 3.45 25.07
CA ARG A 73 16.95 2.73 24.06
C ARG A 73 15.47 2.73 24.43
N PRO A 74 14.56 3.05 23.48
CA PRO A 74 13.14 2.91 23.72
C PRO A 74 12.81 1.42 24.00
N PRO A 75 11.72 1.13 24.73
CA PRO A 75 11.30 -0.24 24.96
C PRO A 75 11.04 -0.95 23.63
N THR A 76 11.38 -2.24 23.58
CA THR A 76 11.18 -3.06 22.38
C THR A 76 9.68 -3.04 21.98
N PRO A 77 9.35 -2.69 20.72
CA PRO A 77 7.98 -2.71 20.24
C PRO A 77 7.29 -4.06 20.48
N GLU A 78 5.99 -4.02 20.79
CA GLU A 78 5.21 -5.23 21.08
C GLU A 78 5.20 -6.20 19.90
N ASP A 79 5.04 -5.72 18.68
CA ASP A 79 5.12 -6.52 17.45
C ASP A 79 6.43 -7.30 17.32
N ILE A 80 7.54 -6.75 17.79
CA ILE A 80 8.83 -7.47 17.81
C ILE A 80 8.80 -8.55 18.86
N LYS A 81 8.30 -8.26 20.06
CA LYS A 81 8.20 -9.27 21.14
C LYS A 81 7.31 -10.45 20.72
N LEU A 82 6.20 -10.17 20.03
CA LEU A 82 5.29 -11.20 19.50
C LEU A 82 5.95 -11.99 18.34
N SER A 83 6.81 -11.35 17.54
CA SER A 83 7.45 -12.00 16.39
C SER A 83 8.61 -12.92 16.77
N VAL A 84 9.35 -12.63 17.85
CA VAL A 84 10.52 -13.43 18.27
C VAL A 84 10.22 -14.92 18.48
N PRO A 85 9.16 -15.35 19.19
CA PRO A 85 8.79 -16.75 19.30
C PRO A 85 8.56 -17.42 17.94
N TYR A 86 7.92 -16.73 17.01
CA TYR A 86 7.69 -17.25 15.66
C TYR A 86 8.96 -17.39 14.83
N VAL A 87 9.91 -16.44 14.97
CA VAL A 87 11.23 -16.56 14.34
C VAL A 87 11.99 -17.77 14.91
N LYS A 88 11.93 -18.02 16.22
CA LYS A 88 12.54 -19.21 16.84
C LYS A 88 11.88 -20.51 16.35
N ARG A 89 10.53 -20.57 16.27
CA ARG A 89 9.81 -21.72 15.67
C ARG A 89 10.19 -21.93 14.19
N LEU A 90 10.37 -20.86 13.43
CA LEU A 90 10.84 -20.94 12.04
C LEU A 90 12.22 -21.58 11.95
N LEU A 91 13.16 -21.13 12.78
CA LEU A 91 14.52 -21.67 12.81
C LEU A 91 14.52 -23.15 13.21
N GLU A 92 13.74 -23.54 14.21
CA GLU A 92 13.53 -24.94 14.60
C GLU A 92 13.01 -25.78 13.44
N ALA A 93 11.96 -25.29 12.74
CA ALA A 93 11.40 -25.97 11.58
C ALA A 93 12.37 -26.05 10.39
N MET A 94 13.29 -25.08 10.25
CA MET A 94 14.36 -25.07 9.25
C MET A 94 15.59 -25.85 9.67
N CYS A 95 15.59 -26.46 10.87
CA CYS A 95 16.74 -27.15 11.47
C CYS A 95 17.98 -26.26 11.62
N ILE A 96 17.79 -25.00 11.97
CA ILE A 96 18.85 -24.02 12.17
C ILE A 96 18.95 -23.72 13.68
N PRO A 97 20.12 -23.92 14.31
CA PRO A 97 20.29 -23.73 15.73
C PRO A 97 20.13 -22.28 16.16
N VAL A 98 19.37 -22.07 17.23
CA VAL A 98 19.27 -20.83 17.98
C VAL A 98 20.39 -20.77 19.03
N LEU A 99 21.24 -19.77 18.92
CA LEU A 99 22.42 -19.57 19.78
C LEU A 99 22.14 -18.48 20.79
N GLU A 100 22.05 -18.84 22.07
CA GLU A 100 21.69 -17.90 23.15
C GLU A 100 22.45 -18.29 24.41
N VAL A 101 23.24 -17.37 24.98
CA VAL A 101 24.05 -17.61 26.18
C VAL A 101 23.76 -16.56 27.24
N ALA A 102 23.25 -16.98 28.40
CA ALA A 102 22.88 -16.07 29.49
C ALA A 102 24.06 -15.17 29.92
N GLY A 103 23.84 -13.85 29.96
CA GLY A 103 24.84 -12.88 30.38
C GLY A 103 25.77 -12.36 29.26
N TYR A 104 25.64 -12.85 28.03
CA TYR A 104 26.40 -12.39 26.86
C TYR A 104 25.42 -11.94 25.76
N GLU A 105 25.82 -10.98 24.95
CA GLU A 105 25.02 -10.48 23.81
C GLU A 105 25.25 -11.34 22.55
N ALA A 106 24.39 -11.22 21.57
CA ALA A 106 24.49 -11.98 20.32
C ALA A 106 25.82 -11.74 19.59
N ASP A 107 26.37 -10.52 19.68
CA ASP A 107 27.66 -10.14 19.11
C ASP A 107 28.84 -10.89 19.75
N ASP A 108 28.81 -11.11 21.08
CA ASP A 108 29.80 -11.89 21.80
C ASP A 108 29.76 -13.37 21.37
N VAL A 109 28.54 -13.93 21.26
CA VAL A 109 28.35 -15.33 20.81
C VAL A 109 28.86 -15.51 19.38
N ILE A 110 28.46 -14.63 18.46
CA ILE A 110 28.90 -14.65 17.07
C ILE A 110 30.41 -14.44 16.97
N GLY A 111 30.97 -13.48 17.68
CA GLY A 111 32.41 -13.20 17.68
C GLY A 111 33.22 -14.40 18.15
N THR A 112 32.82 -15.03 19.25
CA THR A 112 33.47 -16.24 19.78
C THR A 112 33.44 -17.40 18.78
N LEU A 113 32.26 -17.71 18.22
CA LEU A 113 32.11 -18.81 17.27
C LEU A 113 32.77 -18.51 15.93
N ALA A 114 32.74 -17.25 15.45
CA ALA A 114 33.43 -16.84 14.22
C ALA A 114 34.93 -17.08 14.32
N LYS A 115 35.58 -16.69 15.42
CA LYS A 115 37.01 -16.91 15.63
C LYS A 115 37.37 -18.40 15.79
N ARG A 116 36.50 -19.16 16.45
CA ARG A 116 36.71 -20.62 16.58
C ARG A 116 36.52 -21.35 15.25
N GLY A 117 35.49 -20.97 14.46
CA GLY A 117 35.27 -21.50 13.12
C GLY A 117 36.41 -21.16 12.16
N ALA A 118 36.91 -19.92 12.19
CA ALA A 118 38.09 -19.52 11.41
C ALA A 118 39.34 -20.33 11.78
N ALA A 119 39.55 -20.59 13.09
CA ALA A 119 40.65 -21.44 13.57
C ALA A 119 40.46 -22.90 13.17
N ALA A 120 39.23 -23.39 13.04
CA ALA A 120 38.91 -24.72 12.50
C ALA A 120 39.04 -24.82 10.96
N GLY A 121 39.33 -23.68 10.28
CA GLY A 121 39.61 -23.68 8.83
C GLY A 121 38.51 -23.12 7.96
N TYR A 122 37.35 -22.75 8.50
CA TYR A 122 36.18 -22.19 7.78
C TYR A 122 36.37 -20.74 7.40
N ASP A 123 35.78 -20.34 6.27
CA ASP A 123 35.54 -18.96 5.91
C ASP A 123 34.22 -18.53 6.56
N VAL A 124 34.25 -17.51 7.41
CA VAL A 124 33.12 -17.13 8.27
C VAL A 124 32.51 -15.81 7.83
N PHE A 125 31.21 -15.84 7.53
CA PHE A 125 30.41 -14.69 7.20
C PHE A 125 29.56 -14.29 8.41
N MET A 126 29.83 -13.10 8.97
CA MET A 126 29.04 -12.49 10.05
C MET A 126 27.94 -11.66 9.42
N VAL A 127 26.70 -12.16 9.46
CA VAL A 127 25.52 -11.55 8.82
C VAL A 127 24.91 -10.53 9.75
N THR A 128 25.36 -9.29 9.65
CA THR A 128 24.93 -8.16 10.48
C THR A 128 25.20 -6.82 9.78
N PRO A 129 24.37 -5.77 9.98
CA PRO A 129 24.69 -4.40 9.56
C PRO A 129 25.57 -3.65 10.56
N ASP A 130 25.85 -4.21 11.75
CA ASP A 130 26.51 -3.53 12.84
C ASP A 130 27.99 -3.27 12.54
N LYS A 131 28.41 -2.03 12.84
CA LYS A 131 29.79 -1.54 12.64
C LYS A 131 30.79 -2.14 13.62
N ASP A 132 30.29 -2.59 14.78
CA ASP A 132 31.13 -3.05 15.90
C ASP A 132 31.83 -4.37 15.58
N TYR A 133 31.21 -5.19 14.71
CA TYR A 133 31.86 -6.40 14.15
C TYR A 133 33.11 -6.11 13.30
N GLY A 134 33.34 -4.83 12.93
CA GLY A 134 34.57 -4.42 12.24
C GLY A 134 35.86 -4.83 12.98
N GLN A 135 35.82 -4.92 14.31
CA GLN A 135 36.97 -5.37 15.14
C GLN A 135 37.31 -6.87 14.99
N LEU A 136 36.36 -7.63 14.44
CA LEU A 136 36.50 -9.10 14.27
C LEU A 136 36.98 -9.52 12.87
N VAL A 137 37.05 -8.56 11.94
CA VAL A 137 37.40 -8.84 10.54
C VAL A 137 38.87 -9.31 10.44
N ASP A 138 39.07 -10.42 9.71
CA ASP A 138 40.41 -10.94 9.39
C ASP A 138 40.37 -11.61 7.99
N ASP A 139 41.36 -12.46 7.67
CA ASP A 139 41.45 -13.11 6.36
C ASP A 139 40.35 -14.16 6.13
N LYS A 140 39.73 -14.65 7.19
CA LYS A 140 38.67 -15.68 7.16
C LYS A 140 37.33 -15.20 7.71
N CYS A 141 37.30 -14.13 8.50
CA CYS A 141 36.09 -13.54 9.07
C CYS A 141 35.76 -12.26 8.35
N VAL A 142 34.60 -12.18 7.70
CA VAL A 142 34.12 -10.98 7.00
C VAL A 142 32.69 -10.64 7.42
N ILE A 143 32.33 -9.37 7.31
CA ILE A 143 30.94 -8.93 7.55
C ILE A 143 30.15 -9.07 6.26
N TYR A 144 28.99 -9.73 6.32
CA TYR A 144 28.05 -9.89 5.25
C TYR A 144 26.84 -8.99 5.49
N LYS A 145 26.75 -7.92 4.73
CA LYS A 145 25.76 -6.86 4.93
C LYS A 145 24.85 -6.72 3.72
N GLN A 146 23.56 -6.81 3.93
CA GLN A 146 22.59 -6.52 2.89
C GLN A 146 22.49 -5.02 2.62
N LYS A 147 22.60 -4.60 1.34
CA LYS A 147 22.51 -3.20 0.90
C LYS A 147 21.54 -3.09 -0.29
N GLY A 148 20.31 -2.64 -0.02
CA GLY A 148 19.24 -2.70 -1.04
C GLY A 148 18.96 -4.16 -1.45
N ASP A 149 18.93 -4.42 -2.75
CA ASP A 149 18.78 -5.78 -3.30
C ASP A 149 20.13 -6.53 -3.46
N GLY A 150 21.24 -5.87 -3.14
CA GLY A 150 22.61 -6.43 -3.22
C GLY A 150 23.21 -6.78 -1.86
N ILE A 151 24.40 -7.38 -1.91
CA ILE A 151 25.23 -7.71 -0.76
C ILE A 151 26.53 -6.91 -0.80
N GLU A 152 26.94 -6.41 0.33
CA GLU A 152 28.23 -5.76 0.57
C GLU A 152 29.02 -6.64 1.54
N ILE A 153 30.17 -7.14 1.10
CA ILE A 153 31.11 -7.89 1.96
C ILE A 153 32.16 -6.89 2.44
N ILE A 154 32.38 -6.84 3.76
CA ILE A 154 33.34 -5.95 4.40
C ILE A 154 34.45 -6.80 4.97
N GLY A 155 35.61 -6.80 4.31
CA GLY A 155 36.85 -7.42 4.73
C GLY A 155 37.88 -6.40 5.19
N LYS A 156 39.15 -6.83 5.32
CA LYS A 156 40.27 -5.97 5.77
C LYS A 156 40.44 -4.73 4.91
N ALA A 157 40.31 -4.86 3.57
CA ALA A 157 40.49 -3.74 2.65
C ALA A 157 39.43 -2.64 2.86
N GLU A 158 38.19 -3.00 3.11
CA GLU A 158 37.09 -2.07 3.38
C GLU A 158 37.26 -1.40 4.75
N ILE A 159 37.75 -2.13 5.77
CA ILE A 159 38.09 -1.57 7.08
C ILE A 159 39.24 -0.57 6.96
N GLU A 160 40.31 -0.91 6.24
CA GLU A 160 41.42 0.00 5.98
C GLU A 160 40.99 1.26 5.21
N ALA A 161 40.18 1.09 4.17
CA ALA A 161 39.65 2.21 3.40
C ALA A 161 38.75 3.14 4.25
N LYS A 162 38.00 2.58 5.20
CA LYS A 162 37.11 3.35 6.07
C LYS A 162 37.84 4.05 7.21
N TYR A 163 38.71 3.37 7.92
CA TYR A 163 39.31 3.84 9.15
C TYR A 163 40.74 4.33 8.98
N GLY A 164 41.42 3.94 7.91
CA GLY A 164 42.78 4.38 7.55
C GLY A 164 43.91 3.65 8.28
N PHE A 165 43.68 2.47 8.86
CA PHE A 165 44.66 1.57 9.46
C PHE A 165 44.44 0.13 9.07
N THR A 166 45.50 -0.68 9.11
CA THR A 166 45.51 -2.08 8.58
C THR A 166 45.08 -3.15 9.59
N ASN A 167 45.08 -2.81 10.91
CA ASN A 167 44.65 -3.75 11.95
C ASN A 167 43.19 -3.52 12.35
N PRO A 168 42.27 -4.41 11.96
CA PRO A 168 40.84 -4.25 12.26
C PRO A 168 40.48 -4.24 13.75
N GLU A 169 41.29 -4.87 14.63
CA GLU A 169 41.05 -4.86 16.07
C GLU A 169 41.00 -3.44 16.67
N LEU A 170 41.68 -2.49 16.05
CA LEU A 170 41.69 -1.11 16.46
C LEU A 170 40.35 -0.38 16.28
N VAL A 171 39.37 -0.99 15.59
CA VAL A 171 38.01 -0.45 15.48
C VAL A 171 37.38 -0.25 16.86
N ARG A 172 37.61 -1.16 17.82
CA ARG A 172 37.14 -1.00 19.21
C ARG A 172 37.72 0.25 19.91
N ASP A 173 39.00 0.59 19.59
CA ASP A 173 39.66 1.78 20.15
C ASP A 173 39.08 3.07 19.54
N VAL A 174 38.71 3.05 18.25
CA VAL A 174 38.01 4.18 17.63
C VAL A 174 36.63 4.37 18.29
N LEU A 175 35.88 3.28 18.49
CA LEU A 175 34.55 3.31 19.10
C LEU A 175 34.62 3.81 20.56
N ALA A 176 35.62 3.39 21.31
CA ALA A 176 35.83 3.86 22.68
C ALA A 176 36.10 5.37 22.76
N LEU A 177 36.94 5.92 21.86
CA LEU A 177 37.25 7.36 21.80
C LEU A 177 36.05 8.20 21.35
N TRP A 178 35.34 7.71 20.35
CA TRP A 178 34.17 8.40 19.76
C TRP A 178 32.93 8.29 20.64
N GLY A 179 32.78 7.16 21.35
CA GLY A 179 31.57 6.76 22.06
C GLY A 179 30.52 6.20 21.14
N ASP A 180 29.49 5.59 21.71
CA ASP A 180 28.30 5.13 20.99
C ASP A 180 27.03 5.64 21.67
N SER A 181 26.38 6.63 21.00
CA SER A 181 25.14 7.22 21.51
C SER A 181 23.95 6.23 21.44
N SER A 182 23.99 5.21 20.57
CA SER A 182 22.93 4.20 20.48
C SER A 182 22.95 3.23 21.66
N ASP A 183 24.15 2.99 22.23
CA ASP A 183 24.36 2.11 23.39
C ASP A 183 24.64 2.88 24.67
N ASN A 184 24.48 4.21 24.61
CA ASN A 184 24.75 5.10 25.73
C ASN A 184 26.20 4.99 26.31
N ILE A 185 27.15 4.72 25.39
CA ILE A 185 28.58 4.65 25.77
C ILE A 185 29.20 6.02 25.59
N PRO A 186 29.71 6.63 26.66
CA PRO A 186 30.34 7.98 26.61
C PRO A 186 31.66 7.95 25.85
N GLY A 187 31.79 8.83 24.86
CA GLY A 187 33.09 9.11 24.22
C GLY A 187 33.85 10.26 24.90
N VAL A 188 35.05 10.54 24.40
CA VAL A 188 35.86 11.68 24.87
C VAL A 188 35.25 12.99 24.34
N PRO A 189 34.94 13.99 25.21
CA PRO A 189 34.37 15.26 24.79
C PRO A 189 35.16 15.96 23.68
N GLY A 190 34.50 16.29 22.56
CA GLY A 190 35.14 16.97 21.44
C GLY A 190 35.86 16.06 20.44
N ILE A 191 35.81 14.73 20.62
CA ILE A 191 36.37 13.75 19.68
C ILE A 191 35.21 13.03 18.96
N GLY A 192 35.04 13.33 17.69
CA GLY A 192 34.10 12.58 16.81
C GLY A 192 34.84 11.48 16.02
N GLU A 193 34.09 10.73 15.18
CA GLU A 193 34.62 9.60 14.41
C GLU A 193 35.94 9.89 13.68
N LYS A 194 36.01 11.02 12.93
CA LYS A 194 37.22 11.39 12.19
C LYS A 194 38.42 11.71 13.12
N GLY A 195 38.15 12.31 14.28
CA GLY A 195 39.17 12.61 15.28
C GLY A 195 39.69 11.33 15.93
N ALA A 196 38.81 10.41 16.28
CA ALA A 196 39.14 9.10 16.82
C ALA A 196 39.99 8.27 15.83
N CYS A 197 39.55 8.21 14.56
CA CYS A 197 40.33 7.52 13.51
C CYS A 197 41.73 8.09 13.34
N LYS A 198 41.90 9.42 13.38
CA LYS A 198 43.21 10.08 13.29
C LYS A 198 44.10 9.72 14.47
N LEU A 199 43.58 9.75 15.69
CA LEU A 199 44.32 9.41 16.91
C LEU A 199 44.74 7.95 16.91
N VAL A 200 43.83 7.02 16.57
CA VAL A 200 44.15 5.59 16.51
C VAL A 200 45.14 5.28 15.39
N LYS A 201 45.04 5.94 14.24
CA LYS A 201 46.01 5.81 13.14
C LYS A 201 47.40 6.23 13.54
N GLU A 202 47.53 7.30 14.33
CA GLU A 202 48.82 7.88 14.74
C GLU A 202 49.40 7.17 15.95
N TRP A 203 48.54 6.82 16.93
CA TRP A 203 48.99 6.35 18.25
C TRP A 203 48.62 4.88 18.55
N GLY A 204 47.82 4.25 17.76
CA GLY A 204 47.35 2.87 17.95
C GLY A 204 46.28 2.74 19.01
N THR A 205 46.51 1.97 20.04
CA THR A 205 45.51 1.64 21.08
C THR A 205 45.22 2.78 22.03
N VAL A 206 44.07 2.74 22.69
CA VAL A 206 43.61 3.70 23.71
C VAL A 206 44.68 3.81 24.85
N GLU A 207 45.26 2.70 25.27
CA GLU A 207 46.32 2.68 26.28
C GLU A 207 47.52 3.53 25.86
N ASN A 208 47.98 3.36 24.61
CA ASN A 208 49.09 4.14 24.10
C ASN A 208 48.74 5.63 23.92
N ILE A 209 47.52 5.92 23.51
CA ILE A 209 46.99 7.28 23.44
C ILE A 209 47.00 7.95 24.84
N LEU A 210 46.53 7.24 25.86
CA LEU A 210 46.54 7.69 27.26
C LEU A 210 47.96 7.93 27.86
N LEU A 211 48.96 7.17 27.35
CA LEU A 211 50.38 7.35 27.74
C LEU A 211 51.04 8.55 27.05
N ASN A 212 50.47 9.06 25.97
CA ASN A 212 51.05 10.12 25.15
C ASN A 212 50.18 11.40 25.09
N THR A 213 49.29 11.61 26.06
CA THR A 213 48.41 12.79 26.12
C THR A 213 49.16 14.11 26.08
N ASP A 214 50.34 14.17 26.70
CA ASP A 214 51.21 15.37 26.69
C ASP A 214 51.75 15.69 25.28
N LYS A 215 52.00 14.65 24.45
CA LYS A 215 52.49 14.82 23.08
C LYS A 215 51.35 15.17 22.11
N ILE A 216 50.15 14.68 22.39
CA ILE A 216 48.94 15.05 21.63
C ILE A 216 48.63 16.53 21.88
N GLY A 217 48.77 16.97 23.10
CA GLY A 217 48.71 18.36 23.53
C GLY A 217 47.36 19.05 23.27
N GLY A 218 47.30 20.33 23.73
CA GLY A 218 46.13 21.16 23.56
C GLY A 218 44.85 20.57 24.20
N LYS A 219 43.72 21.16 23.92
CA LYS A 219 42.42 20.75 24.48
C LYS A 219 42.08 19.29 24.26
N THR A 220 42.58 18.68 23.19
CA THR A 220 42.34 17.25 22.89
C THR A 220 43.08 16.35 23.86
N GLY A 221 44.38 16.63 24.12
CA GLY A 221 45.17 15.88 25.09
C GLY A 221 44.61 16.01 26.52
N ASP A 222 44.22 17.25 26.91
CA ASP A 222 43.59 17.51 28.19
C ASP A 222 42.28 16.74 28.39
N ASN A 223 41.41 16.74 27.37
CA ASN A 223 40.13 16.00 27.41
C ASN A 223 40.35 14.49 27.50
N ILE A 224 41.32 13.94 26.78
CA ILE A 224 41.63 12.48 26.84
C ILE A 224 42.19 12.15 28.26
N ALA A 225 43.09 12.96 28.82
CA ALA A 225 43.63 12.76 30.14
C ALA A 225 42.55 12.82 31.24
N ALA A 226 41.62 13.78 31.12
CA ALA A 226 40.46 13.92 32.02
C ALA A 226 39.45 12.77 31.91
N SER A 227 39.36 12.14 30.75
CA SER A 227 38.42 11.04 30.49
C SER A 227 39.01 9.64 30.70
N ARG A 228 40.15 9.50 31.37
CA ARG A 228 40.91 8.24 31.47
C ARG A 228 40.07 7.04 31.94
N GLU A 229 39.33 7.19 33.02
CA GLU A 229 38.50 6.10 33.58
C GLU A 229 37.32 5.75 32.69
N SER A 230 36.60 6.78 32.24
CA SER A 230 35.45 6.58 31.33
C SER A 230 35.87 6.02 29.98
N LEU A 231 37.05 6.36 29.48
CA LEU A 231 37.56 5.83 28.21
C LEU A 231 37.97 4.36 28.32
N MET A 232 38.55 3.94 29.43
CA MET A 232 38.85 2.51 29.67
C MET A 232 37.58 1.68 29.85
N LEU A 233 36.57 2.24 30.53
CA LEU A 233 35.24 1.63 30.60
C LEU A 233 34.61 1.54 29.23
N ALA A 234 34.61 2.61 28.44
CA ALA A 234 34.09 2.64 27.08
C ALA A 234 34.76 1.56 26.18
N LYS A 235 36.11 1.42 26.29
CA LYS A 235 36.81 0.35 25.57
C LYS A 235 36.32 -1.05 25.96
N THR A 236 36.08 -1.29 27.25
CA THR A 236 35.55 -2.56 27.75
C THR A 236 34.15 -2.82 27.21
N LEU A 237 33.28 -1.79 27.18
CA LEU A 237 31.93 -1.89 26.73
C LEU A 237 31.80 -2.10 25.19
N THR A 238 32.71 -1.51 24.40
CA THR A 238 32.76 -1.64 22.94
C THR A 238 33.51 -2.89 22.47
N THR A 239 34.25 -3.57 23.35
CA THR A 239 34.94 -4.82 22.99
C THR A 239 34.00 -6.01 22.97
N ILE A 240 33.93 -6.72 21.83
CA ILE A 240 33.20 -7.97 21.71
C ILE A 240 33.99 -9.08 22.43
N ALA A 241 33.33 -9.78 23.36
CA ALA A 241 33.95 -10.88 24.10
C ALA A 241 34.14 -12.13 23.22
N LEU A 242 35.30 -12.76 23.30
CA LEU A 242 35.65 -13.94 22.48
C LEU A 242 35.81 -15.20 23.32
N ASP A 243 35.48 -15.13 24.60
CA ASP A 243 35.61 -16.20 25.60
C ASP A 243 34.24 -16.67 26.13
N VAL A 244 33.18 -16.44 25.35
CA VAL A 244 31.84 -16.93 25.71
C VAL A 244 31.86 -18.45 25.95
N PRO A 245 31.19 -18.96 27.03
CA PRO A 245 31.18 -20.40 27.36
C PRO A 245 30.23 -21.17 26.41
N ILE A 246 30.52 -21.15 25.12
CA ILE A 246 29.83 -21.87 24.07
C ILE A 246 30.86 -22.65 23.23
N GLU A 247 30.65 -23.93 23.01
CA GLU A 247 31.56 -24.74 22.19
C GLU A 247 31.23 -24.59 20.69
N PHE A 248 32.22 -24.59 19.83
CA PHE A 248 32.06 -24.71 18.39
C PHE A 248 31.88 -26.19 18.02
N ARG A 249 30.62 -26.60 17.80
CA ARG A 249 30.25 -27.97 17.44
C ARG A 249 29.74 -27.98 15.99
N GLU A 250 30.55 -28.51 15.09
CA GLU A 250 30.20 -28.57 13.67
C GLU A 250 28.90 -29.33 13.44
N GLU A 251 28.67 -30.42 14.18
CA GLU A 251 27.51 -31.28 14.03
C GLU A 251 26.20 -30.53 14.33
N GLU A 252 26.19 -29.61 15.32
CA GLU A 252 25.03 -28.81 15.67
C GLU A 252 24.76 -27.66 14.70
N LEU A 253 25.84 -27.16 14.05
CA LEU A 253 25.76 -26.03 13.09
C LEU A 253 25.55 -26.51 11.65
N ARG A 254 25.71 -27.78 11.35
CA ARG A 254 25.64 -28.36 10.00
C ARG A 254 24.21 -28.28 9.47
N MET A 255 24.08 -27.80 8.23
CA MET A 255 22.79 -27.76 7.54
C MET A 255 22.17 -29.17 7.47
N CYS A 256 20.94 -29.31 7.94
CA CYS A 256 20.14 -30.52 7.79
C CYS A 256 18.85 -30.24 7.00
N CYS A 257 18.12 -31.29 6.62
CA CYS A 257 16.86 -31.16 5.90
C CYS A 257 15.80 -30.47 6.77
N PRO A 258 15.16 -29.41 6.30
CA PRO A 258 14.06 -28.76 7.02
C PRO A 258 12.90 -29.71 7.31
N ASN A 259 12.23 -29.49 8.42
CA ASN A 259 10.96 -30.16 8.72
C ASN A 259 9.82 -29.48 7.95
N TYR A 260 9.55 -29.99 6.75
CA TYR A 260 8.55 -29.40 5.84
C TYR A 260 7.13 -29.41 6.43
N THR A 261 6.79 -30.35 7.30
CA THR A 261 5.49 -30.41 7.98
C THR A 261 5.33 -29.25 8.96
N LEU A 262 6.35 -28.98 9.78
CA LEU A 262 6.35 -27.84 10.70
C LEU A 262 6.39 -26.50 9.95
N LEU A 263 7.17 -26.41 8.86
CA LEU A 263 7.21 -25.20 8.03
C LEU A 263 5.86 -24.91 7.36
N ARG A 264 5.19 -25.95 6.86
CA ARG A 264 3.85 -25.81 6.25
C ARG A 264 2.85 -25.28 7.29
N GLY A 265 2.83 -25.88 8.48
CA GLY A 265 1.95 -25.42 9.57
C GLY A 265 2.22 -23.97 9.97
N LEU A 266 3.50 -23.61 10.15
CA LEU A 266 3.91 -22.26 10.51
C LEU A 266 3.58 -21.23 9.43
N TYR A 267 3.81 -21.55 8.15
CA TYR A 267 3.50 -20.63 7.03
C TYR A 267 2.00 -20.47 6.84
N ALA A 268 1.21 -21.50 7.12
CA ALA A 268 -0.26 -21.40 7.11
C ALA A 268 -0.77 -20.49 8.25
N GLU A 269 -0.27 -20.69 9.48
CA GLU A 269 -0.59 -19.86 10.65
C GLU A 269 -0.27 -18.36 10.40
N LEU A 270 0.87 -18.07 9.78
CA LEU A 270 1.34 -16.71 9.50
C LEU A 270 0.79 -16.13 8.19
N ASN A 271 -0.03 -16.87 7.45
CA ASN A 271 -0.58 -16.48 6.16
C ASN A 271 0.50 -16.19 5.08
N PHE A 272 1.56 -17.00 5.03
CA PHE A 272 2.65 -16.89 4.08
C PHE A 272 2.41 -17.71 2.80
N THR A 273 1.40 -17.36 2.05
CA THR A 273 0.91 -18.10 0.87
C THR A 273 2.00 -18.34 -0.20
N SER A 274 2.90 -17.38 -0.40
CA SER A 274 4.02 -17.53 -1.35
C SER A 274 4.99 -18.61 -0.91
N PHE A 275 5.31 -18.69 0.39
CA PHE A 275 6.22 -19.71 0.92
C PHE A 275 5.58 -21.09 0.99
N LEU A 276 4.26 -21.18 1.23
CA LEU A 276 3.51 -22.43 1.14
C LEU A 276 3.59 -23.00 -0.28
N ARG A 277 3.30 -22.20 -1.27
CA ARG A 277 3.38 -22.63 -2.69
C ARG A 277 4.79 -23.09 -3.09
N ASP A 278 5.81 -22.43 -2.59
CA ASP A 278 7.19 -22.86 -2.83
C ASP A 278 7.50 -24.24 -2.21
N LEU A 279 6.92 -24.54 -1.02
CA LEU A 279 7.08 -25.84 -0.39
C LEU A 279 6.36 -26.98 -1.17
N GLU A 280 5.19 -26.69 -1.73
CA GLU A 280 4.42 -27.62 -2.56
C GLU A 280 5.20 -28.01 -3.84
N ASN A 281 5.87 -27.06 -4.45
CA ASN A 281 6.72 -27.28 -5.63
C ASN A 281 8.03 -28.03 -5.31
N MET A 282 8.38 -28.22 -4.05
CA MET A 282 9.58 -28.93 -3.58
C MET A 282 9.31 -30.33 -3.03
N ALA A 283 8.05 -30.83 -3.08
CA ALA A 283 7.70 -32.16 -2.59
C ALA A 283 8.49 -33.25 -3.36
N PRO A 284 9.22 -34.16 -2.69
CA PRO A 284 9.93 -35.22 -3.36
C PRO A 284 8.94 -36.27 -3.89
N GLU A 285 9.16 -36.69 -5.15
CA GLU A 285 8.55 -37.89 -5.68
C GLU A 285 8.76 -39.07 -4.70
N THR A 286 7.67 -39.73 -4.31
CA THR A 286 7.69 -40.95 -3.47
C THR A 286 8.60 -42.00 -4.11
N PRO A 287 9.54 -42.60 -3.38
CA PRO A 287 10.39 -43.63 -3.97
C PRO A 287 9.62 -44.92 -4.19
N ALA A 288 9.44 -45.31 -5.43
CA ALA A 288 9.06 -46.67 -5.76
C ALA A 288 10.25 -47.62 -5.57
N PRO A 289 10.03 -48.90 -5.21
CA PRO A 289 11.11 -49.80 -4.78
C PRO A 289 12.01 -50.21 -5.94
N SER A 290 13.31 -50.18 -5.67
CA SER A 290 14.39 -50.57 -6.60
C SER A 290 14.34 -52.04 -7.03
N PRO A 291 14.80 -52.34 -8.27
CA PRO A 291 15.81 -53.39 -8.37
C PRO A 291 17.03 -53.04 -9.22
N THR A 292 18.16 -53.36 -8.63
CA THR A 292 19.46 -53.81 -9.21
C THR A 292 20.09 -53.16 -10.44
N VAL A 293 21.30 -52.72 -10.22
CA VAL A 293 22.46 -52.33 -11.09
C VAL A 293 22.86 -53.47 -12.07
N PRO A 294 23.60 -53.28 -13.21
CA PRO A 294 24.68 -52.34 -13.48
C PRO A 294 24.95 -51.83 -14.95
N GLN A 295 25.83 -50.89 -15.06
CA GLN A 295 26.87 -50.65 -16.11
C GLN A 295 26.87 -49.40 -16.97
N GLN A 296 27.90 -48.59 -16.63
CA GLN A 296 28.89 -47.82 -17.44
C GLN A 296 28.54 -47.14 -18.79
N ALA A 297 28.60 -45.77 -18.73
CA ALA A 297 29.37 -44.82 -19.55
C ALA A 297 29.08 -44.68 -21.07
N PRO A 298 29.35 -43.54 -21.79
CA PRO A 298 30.29 -42.47 -21.46
C PRO A 298 29.81 -41.02 -21.59
N GLN A 299 30.49 -40.11 -20.91
CA GLN A 299 30.48 -38.65 -21.07
C GLN A 299 30.94 -38.24 -22.47
N THR A 300 30.23 -37.38 -23.11
CA THR A 300 30.69 -36.26 -23.96
C THR A 300 29.48 -35.64 -24.68
N GLN A 301 29.30 -34.32 -24.56
CA GLN A 301 28.38 -33.42 -25.27
C GLN A 301 27.35 -32.69 -24.38
N LEU A 302 27.82 -31.86 -23.46
CA LEU A 302 26.95 -30.86 -22.77
C LEU A 302 27.69 -29.54 -22.45
N GLN A 303 28.78 -29.21 -23.15
CA GLN A 303 29.50 -27.94 -22.94
C GLN A 303 29.32 -26.87 -24.03
N GLU A 304 28.62 -27.15 -25.12
CA GLU A 304 28.45 -26.15 -26.21
C GLU A 304 27.10 -25.41 -26.21
N VAL A 305 26.10 -25.85 -25.44
CA VAL A 305 24.78 -25.21 -25.42
C VAL A 305 24.68 -24.09 -24.37
N ALA A 306 25.63 -24.00 -23.44
CA ALA A 306 25.62 -22.97 -22.38
C ALA A 306 26.24 -21.62 -22.80
N ARG A 307 27.02 -21.56 -23.87
CA ARG A 307 27.66 -20.31 -24.35
C ARG A 307 26.82 -19.49 -25.32
N SER A 308 25.87 -20.10 -26.01
CA SER A 308 25.00 -19.36 -26.96
C SER A 308 23.83 -18.64 -26.34
N LYS A 309 23.45 -18.98 -25.08
CA LYS A 309 22.35 -18.31 -24.36
C LYS A 309 22.73 -17.03 -23.60
N SER A 310 24.03 -16.78 -23.38
CA SER A 310 24.49 -15.56 -22.70
C SER A 310 24.69 -14.37 -23.64
N GLU A 311 24.92 -14.59 -24.92
CA GLU A 311 25.08 -13.52 -25.91
C GLU A 311 23.72 -13.01 -26.46
N ALA A 312 22.72 -13.87 -26.51
CA ALA A 312 21.36 -13.45 -26.89
C ALA A 312 20.69 -12.55 -25.85
N ARG A 313 21.03 -12.73 -24.55
CA ARG A 313 20.50 -11.87 -23.46
C ARG A 313 21.12 -10.46 -23.39
N ARG A 314 22.26 -10.25 -24.02
CA ARG A 314 22.91 -8.92 -24.07
C ARG A 314 22.40 -8.02 -25.19
N ARG A 315 21.79 -8.58 -26.25
CA ARG A 315 21.24 -7.81 -27.39
C ARG A 315 19.77 -7.37 -27.16
N ALA A 316 19.00 -8.11 -26.37
CA ALA A 316 17.59 -7.77 -26.07
C ALA A 316 17.41 -6.66 -25.01
N LYS A 317 18.49 -6.10 -24.44
CA LYS A 317 18.43 -5.03 -23.43
C LYS A 317 18.60 -3.62 -24.02
N LEU A 318 18.60 -3.47 -25.33
CA LEU A 318 18.82 -2.20 -26.04
C LEU A 318 17.63 -1.72 -26.87
N GLU A 319 16.51 -2.48 -26.90
CA GLU A 319 15.29 -2.02 -27.54
C GLU A 319 14.16 -2.09 -26.51
N GLY A 320 13.71 -0.89 -26.10
CA GLY A 320 12.68 -0.72 -25.08
C GLY A 320 11.32 -1.17 -25.57
N GLN A 321 10.71 -2.10 -24.84
CA GLN A 321 9.27 -2.25 -24.78
C GLN A 321 8.91 -2.52 -23.32
N GLY A 322 8.09 -1.60 -22.76
CA GLY A 322 7.66 -1.60 -21.38
C GLY A 322 6.69 -2.74 -21.08
N ASP A 323 6.88 -3.28 -19.92
CA ASP A 323 6.06 -4.37 -19.35
C ASP A 323 4.69 -3.81 -18.93
N LEU A 324 3.63 -4.21 -19.64
CA LEU A 324 2.26 -3.71 -19.45
C LEU A 324 1.59 -4.23 -18.17
N PHE A 325 2.17 -5.22 -17.50
CA PHE A 325 1.58 -5.87 -16.32
C PHE A 325 2.15 -5.44 -14.96
N ALA A 326 3.21 -4.62 -14.94
CA ALA A 326 3.72 -4.03 -13.70
C ALA A 326 2.85 -2.87 -13.17
N MET A 327 1.76 -2.51 -13.86
CA MET A 327 0.89 -1.39 -13.48
C MET A 327 -0.26 -1.75 -12.51
N PHE A 328 -0.48 -3.02 -12.22
CA PHE A 328 -1.58 -3.41 -11.31
C PHE A 328 -1.27 -3.30 -9.81
N ASP A 329 -0.01 -3.04 -9.43
CA ASP A 329 0.41 -2.96 -8.01
C ASP A 329 0.70 -1.54 -7.49
N THR A 330 0.43 -0.47 -8.27
CA THR A 330 0.80 0.89 -7.87
C THR A 330 -0.31 1.94 -7.90
N ALA A 331 -1.54 1.57 -7.57
CA ALA A 331 -2.61 2.55 -7.39
C ALA A 331 -3.10 2.54 -5.95
N ALA A 332 -2.36 3.12 -5.03
CA ALA A 332 -2.80 3.84 -3.83
C ALA A 332 -1.60 4.11 -2.89
N ALA A 333 -0.83 5.13 -3.18
CA ALA A 333 0.08 5.68 -2.18
C ALA A 333 0.07 7.21 -2.27
N THR A 334 -0.74 7.83 -1.45
CA THR A 334 -0.49 9.20 -1.00
C THR A 334 0.60 9.12 0.07
N PRO A 335 1.74 9.80 -0.08
CA PRO A 335 2.83 9.69 0.89
C PRO A 335 2.46 10.43 2.17
N ALA A 336 2.55 9.72 3.29
CA ALA A 336 2.53 10.31 4.62
C ALA A 336 3.85 11.04 4.87
N ALA A 337 3.76 12.31 5.20
CA ALA A 337 4.87 13.17 5.58
C ALA A 337 5.57 12.64 6.85
N THR A 338 6.87 12.39 6.76
CA THR A 338 7.75 12.20 7.91
C THR A 338 8.26 13.54 8.40
N ALA A 339 7.85 13.95 9.59
CA ALA A 339 8.44 15.10 10.30
C ALA A 339 9.68 14.68 11.11
N PRO A 340 10.71 15.53 11.21
CA PRO A 340 11.90 15.26 12.02
C PRO A 340 11.63 15.47 13.51
N ALA A 341 12.27 14.62 14.33
CA ALA A 341 12.22 14.66 15.77
C ALA A 341 12.97 15.89 16.31
N THR A 342 12.33 16.67 17.16
CA THR A 342 12.97 17.61 18.09
C THR A 342 12.68 17.19 19.53
N THR A 343 13.75 17.08 20.27
CA THR A 343 13.86 16.82 21.70
C THR A 343 13.20 17.90 22.54
N THR A 344 12.39 17.51 23.53
CA THR A 344 12.17 18.28 24.78
C THR A 344 11.98 17.32 25.94
N GLU A 345 12.65 17.67 27.06
CA GLU A 345 12.79 16.95 28.31
C GLU A 345 11.48 16.71 29.09
N PRO A 346 11.49 15.77 30.06
CA PRO A 346 10.29 15.30 30.74
C PRO A 346 10.02 16.07 32.06
N LEU A 347 8.73 16.35 32.30
CA LEU A 347 8.24 16.70 33.64
C LEU A 347 7.57 15.49 34.27
N ALA A 348 8.01 15.17 35.47
CA ALA A 348 7.52 14.08 36.31
C ALA A 348 6.13 14.35 36.86
N VAL A 349 5.27 13.35 36.90
CA VAL A 349 4.12 13.26 37.81
C VAL A 349 3.97 11.84 38.35
N GLN A 350 3.69 11.83 39.63
CA GLN A 350 3.75 10.76 40.63
C GLN A 350 2.71 9.66 40.44
N ASN A 351 3.08 8.49 40.99
CA ASN A 351 2.28 7.30 41.28
C ASN A 351 0.98 7.57 42.06
N THR A 352 -0.05 6.82 41.76
CA THR A 352 -0.97 6.26 42.78
C THR A 352 -1.39 4.83 42.43
N ASP A 353 -1.36 4.03 43.47
CA ASP A 353 -1.50 2.59 43.56
C ASP A 353 -2.89 2.01 43.23
N SER A 354 -2.81 0.72 42.86
CA SER A 354 -3.69 -0.41 43.25
C SER A 354 -5.16 -0.41 42.82
N LEU A 355 -5.52 -1.38 41.96
CA LEU A 355 -6.68 -2.26 42.14
C LEU A 355 -6.40 -3.62 41.47
N GLU A 356 -6.71 -4.68 42.22
CA GLU A 356 -6.49 -6.09 41.92
C GLU A 356 -7.33 -6.69 40.79
N PRO A 357 -6.98 -7.89 40.26
CA PRO A 357 -7.61 -8.49 39.09
C PRO A 357 -8.69 -9.49 39.46
N ASP A 358 -9.90 -9.26 38.97
CA ASP A 358 -10.91 -10.31 38.82
C ASP A 358 -11.96 -9.85 37.80
N THR A 359 -11.98 -10.52 36.70
CA THR A 359 -13.05 -10.78 35.70
C THR A 359 -12.52 -10.83 34.26
N ILE A 360 -11.74 -11.86 33.98
CA ILE A 360 -11.58 -12.35 32.59
C ILE A 360 -11.84 -13.87 32.62
N GLU A 361 -13.10 -14.20 32.70
CA GLU A 361 -13.66 -15.52 32.33
C GLU A 361 -14.99 -15.24 31.67
N ALA A 362 -15.02 -15.24 30.36
CA ALA A 362 -16.11 -15.59 29.43
C ALA A 362 -15.86 -14.98 28.04
N MET A 363 -14.99 -15.58 27.26
CA MET A 363 -15.10 -15.66 25.78
C MET A 363 -13.98 -16.53 25.19
N GLU A 364 -13.79 -17.69 25.78
CA GLU A 364 -13.20 -18.83 25.08
C GLU A 364 -14.36 -19.68 24.57
N THR A 365 -14.62 -19.62 23.27
CA THR A 365 -15.09 -20.75 22.43
C THR A 365 -15.24 -20.25 21.00
N ALA A 366 -14.19 -20.37 20.21
CA ALA A 366 -14.21 -20.75 18.80
C ALA A 366 -12.76 -21.05 18.40
N THR A 367 -12.25 -22.18 18.81
CA THR A 367 -11.12 -22.83 18.19
C THR A 367 -11.57 -23.31 16.81
N ASP A 368 -11.42 -22.48 15.79
CA ASP A 368 -11.52 -22.94 14.41
C ASP A 368 -10.31 -23.83 14.11
N VAL A 369 -10.63 -25.11 13.92
CA VAL A 369 -9.74 -26.16 13.40
C VAL A 369 -9.15 -25.66 12.09
N VAL A 370 -7.87 -25.39 12.05
CA VAL A 370 -7.11 -25.11 10.81
C VAL A 370 -7.04 -26.42 10.03
N GLY A 371 -8.06 -26.69 9.21
CA GLY A 371 -8.04 -27.76 8.22
C GLY A 371 -7.05 -27.40 7.08
N GLU A 372 -6.43 -28.40 6.47
CA GLU A 372 -5.68 -28.24 5.23
C GLU A 372 -6.54 -27.51 4.19
N LEU A 373 -5.96 -26.52 3.47
CA LEU A 373 -6.64 -25.87 2.36
C LEU A 373 -6.97 -26.92 1.30
N LYS A 374 -8.25 -27.12 1.04
CA LYS A 374 -8.72 -28.05 0.01
C LYS A 374 -8.57 -27.44 -1.37
N THR A 375 -8.39 -28.28 -2.35
CA THR A 375 -8.39 -27.93 -3.77
C THR A 375 -9.51 -28.69 -4.49
N ILE A 376 -9.66 -28.44 -5.77
CA ILE A 376 -10.61 -29.19 -6.61
C ILE A 376 -10.32 -30.70 -6.58
N ALA A 377 -9.04 -31.09 -6.51
CA ALA A 377 -8.64 -32.51 -6.44
C ALA A 377 -9.08 -33.21 -5.14
N ASP A 378 -9.22 -32.47 -4.05
CA ASP A 378 -9.58 -32.99 -2.72
C ASP A 378 -11.09 -32.88 -2.44
N THR A 379 -11.84 -32.25 -3.34
CA THR A 379 -13.24 -31.89 -3.13
C THR A 379 -14.14 -32.63 -4.13
N PRO A 380 -15.01 -33.56 -3.69
CA PRO A 380 -15.96 -34.18 -4.57
C PRO A 380 -16.92 -33.15 -5.21
N HIS A 381 -17.00 -33.14 -6.50
CA HIS A 381 -17.81 -32.20 -7.26
C HIS A 381 -18.43 -32.86 -8.50
N ASP A 382 -19.48 -32.21 -9.07
CA ASP A 382 -20.14 -32.62 -10.30
C ASP A 382 -20.22 -31.41 -11.25
N TYR A 383 -19.15 -31.23 -12.02
CA TYR A 383 -19.06 -30.16 -13.03
C TYR A 383 -19.29 -30.74 -14.41
N ARG A 384 -20.20 -30.12 -15.17
CA ARG A 384 -20.66 -30.61 -16.47
C ARG A 384 -20.53 -29.57 -17.54
N THR A 385 -20.09 -29.98 -18.74
CA THR A 385 -20.09 -29.11 -19.93
C THR A 385 -21.34 -29.36 -20.75
N ILE A 386 -22.08 -28.30 -21.06
CA ILE A 386 -23.26 -28.32 -21.93
C ILE A 386 -22.80 -28.47 -23.38
N GLN A 387 -23.31 -29.48 -24.07
CA GLN A 387 -22.92 -29.84 -25.44
C GLN A 387 -23.96 -29.53 -26.48
N SER A 388 -25.20 -29.29 -26.08
CA SER A 388 -26.31 -29.08 -27.00
C SER A 388 -27.32 -28.02 -26.51
N GLU A 389 -28.08 -27.46 -27.45
CA GLU A 389 -29.20 -26.55 -27.14
C GLU A 389 -30.28 -27.22 -26.29
N SER A 390 -30.51 -28.54 -26.46
CA SER A 390 -31.48 -29.29 -25.62
C SER A 390 -31.02 -29.31 -24.16
N GLU A 391 -29.74 -29.61 -23.90
CA GLU A 391 -29.18 -29.59 -22.56
C GLU A 391 -29.20 -28.18 -21.95
N LEU A 392 -28.95 -27.13 -22.76
CA LEU A 392 -29.10 -25.75 -22.33
C LEU A 392 -30.53 -25.43 -21.86
N ARG A 393 -31.54 -25.87 -22.60
CA ARG A 393 -32.93 -25.66 -22.20
C ARG A 393 -33.30 -26.44 -20.93
N GLU A 394 -32.76 -27.62 -20.74
CA GLU A 394 -32.89 -28.37 -19.48
C GLU A 394 -32.20 -27.65 -18.32
N LEU A 395 -30.98 -27.12 -18.52
CA LEU A 395 -30.28 -26.32 -17.52
C LEU A 395 -31.08 -25.07 -17.13
N VAL A 396 -31.59 -24.30 -18.12
CA VAL A 396 -32.40 -23.11 -17.85
C VAL A 396 -33.65 -23.45 -17.04
N LYS A 397 -34.34 -24.56 -17.36
CA LYS A 397 -35.49 -25.05 -16.58
C LYS A 397 -35.05 -25.44 -15.14
N HIS A 398 -33.90 -26.09 -15.00
CA HIS A 398 -33.35 -26.49 -13.71
C HIS A 398 -33.00 -25.25 -12.85
N LEU A 399 -32.21 -24.30 -13.36
CA LEU A 399 -31.87 -23.08 -12.69
C LEU A 399 -33.09 -22.22 -12.34
N GLY A 400 -34.10 -22.18 -13.23
CA GLY A 400 -35.33 -21.48 -12.98
C GLY A 400 -36.23 -22.07 -11.87
N SER A 401 -35.90 -23.24 -11.32
CA SER A 401 -36.55 -23.81 -10.13
C SER A 401 -35.99 -23.35 -8.80
N PHE A 402 -34.86 -22.66 -8.82
CA PHE A 402 -34.21 -22.10 -7.62
C PHE A 402 -34.57 -20.63 -7.38
N ALA A 403 -34.50 -20.20 -6.15
CA ALA A 403 -34.66 -18.77 -5.77
C ALA A 403 -33.47 -17.90 -6.17
N GLU A 404 -32.32 -18.53 -6.38
CA GLU A 404 -31.06 -17.85 -6.73
C GLU A 404 -30.12 -18.81 -7.48
N PHE A 405 -29.25 -18.27 -8.33
CA PHE A 405 -28.16 -19.01 -8.96
C PHE A 405 -26.94 -18.11 -9.15
N CYS A 406 -25.75 -18.71 -9.17
CA CYS A 406 -24.50 -18.06 -9.50
C CYS A 406 -24.20 -18.22 -10.99
N PHE A 407 -23.55 -17.20 -11.57
CA PHE A 407 -23.02 -17.24 -12.93
C PHE A 407 -21.72 -16.46 -13.02
N ASP A 408 -20.90 -16.80 -14.01
CA ASP A 408 -19.69 -16.09 -14.38
C ASP A 408 -19.52 -16.14 -15.91
N THR A 409 -18.79 -15.18 -16.51
CA THR A 409 -18.58 -15.11 -17.97
C THR A 409 -17.10 -15.20 -18.33
N GLU A 410 -16.78 -16.07 -19.28
CA GLU A 410 -15.45 -16.18 -19.86
C GLU A 410 -15.37 -15.42 -21.18
N THR A 411 -14.33 -14.61 -21.34
CA THR A 411 -14.18 -13.70 -22.48
C THR A 411 -12.77 -13.77 -23.08
N THR A 412 -12.62 -13.22 -24.30
CA THR A 412 -11.33 -13.16 -25.00
C THR A 412 -10.36 -12.12 -24.42
N GLY A 413 -10.81 -11.27 -23.49
CA GLY A 413 -9.98 -10.22 -22.87
C GLY A 413 -10.72 -9.47 -21.79
N LEU A 414 -10.08 -8.47 -21.19
CA LEU A 414 -10.57 -7.71 -20.04
C LEU A 414 -11.35 -6.43 -20.39
N ASP A 415 -11.40 -6.06 -21.67
CA ASP A 415 -12.23 -4.92 -22.13
C ASP A 415 -13.66 -5.40 -22.41
N PRO A 416 -14.66 -5.04 -21.58
CA PRO A 416 -16.02 -5.51 -21.75
C PRO A 416 -16.69 -4.96 -23.02
N ILE A 417 -16.13 -3.92 -23.65
CA ILE A 417 -16.66 -3.34 -24.90
C ILE A 417 -16.15 -4.08 -26.13
N ALA A 418 -14.86 -4.49 -26.13
CA ALA A 418 -14.24 -5.13 -27.28
C ALA A 418 -14.22 -6.66 -27.19
N SER A 419 -14.21 -7.24 -26.00
CA SER A 419 -14.07 -8.69 -25.80
C SER A 419 -15.31 -9.47 -26.23
N ARG A 420 -15.09 -10.69 -26.72
CA ARG A 420 -16.13 -11.63 -27.10
C ARG A 420 -16.33 -12.68 -26.00
N VAL A 421 -17.59 -13.04 -25.74
CA VAL A 421 -17.89 -14.15 -24.83
C VAL A 421 -17.49 -15.47 -25.48
N ILE A 422 -16.83 -16.34 -24.74
CA ILE A 422 -16.44 -17.69 -25.16
C ILE A 422 -17.13 -18.79 -24.33
N GLY A 423 -17.68 -18.43 -23.18
CA GLY A 423 -18.43 -19.33 -22.34
C GLY A 423 -19.08 -18.65 -21.16
N MET A 424 -19.94 -19.38 -20.50
CA MET A 424 -20.60 -19.00 -19.24
C MET A 424 -20.65 -20.20 -18.30
N SER A 425 -20.44 -19.97 -17.02
CA SER A 425 -20.62 -20.99 -15.99
C SER A 425 -21.81 -20.67 -15.08
N PHE A 426 -22.38 -21.72 -14.48
CA PHE A 426 -23.57 -21.63 -13.64
C PHE A 426 -23.47 -22.58 -12.45
N ALA A 427 -23.97 -22.16 -11.29
CA ALA A 427 -24.12 -22.99 -10.09
C ALA A 427 -25.38 -22.57 -9.30
N ALA A 428 -26.15 -23.52 -8.81
CA ALA A 428 -27.31 -23.29 -7.93
C ALA A 428 -27.27 -24.13 -6.64
N GLU A 429 -26.43 -25.15 -6.62
CA GLU A 429 -26.16 -26.01 -5.46
C GLU A 429 -24.65 -26.12 -5.24
N PRO A 430 -24.15 -26.11 -4.00
CA PRO A 430 -22.73 -26.30 -3.72
C PRO A 430 -22.17 -27.59 -4.35
N PHE A 431 -20.98 -27.49 -4.93
CA PHE A 431 -20.24 -28.56 -5.60
C PHE A 431 -20.89 -29.11 -6.87
N LYS A 432 -21.86 -28.39 -7.44
CA LYS A 432 -22.47 -28.70 -8.73
C LYS A 432 -22.47 -27.47 -9.61
N ALA A 433 -21.85 -27.56 -10.77
CA ALA A 433 -21.78 -26.45 -11.70
C ALA A 433 -21.81 -26.91 -13.15
N TRP A 434 -22.14 -25.97 -14.03
CA TRP A 434 -22.24 -26.21 -15.48
C TRP A 434 -21.45 -25.18 -16.24
N TYR A 435 -20.73 -25.58 -17.26
CA TYR A 435 -20.09 -24.69 -18.21
C TYR A 435 -20.78 -24.76 -19.57
N LEU A 436 -21.13 -23.63 -20.14
CA LEU A 436 -21.73 -23.49 -21.47
C LEU A 436 -20.69 -22.84 -22.40
N PRO A 437 -20.05 -23.59 -23.32
CA PRO A 437 -19.20 -23.00 -24.33
C PRO A 437 -20.01 -22.20 -25.34
N ILE A 438 -19.56 -21.00 -25.67
CA ILE A 438 -20.24 -20.09 -26.60
C ILE A 438 -19.32 -19.79 -27.78
N SER A 439 -19.81 -20.05 -29.00
CA SER A 439 -19.15 -19.67 -30.23
C SER A 439 -19.89 -18.52 -30.93
N PRO A 440 -19.28 -17.83 -31.88
CA PRO A 440 -20.01 -16.83 -32.67
C PRO A 440 -21.28 -17.35 -33.38
N ALA A 441 -21.30 -18.65 -33.73
CA ALA A 441 -22.43 -19.26 -34.38
C ALA A 441 -23.60 -19.57 -33.42
N THR A 442 -23.31 -19.80 -32.13
CA THR A 442 -24.31 -20.18 -31.11
C THR A 442 -24.73 -19.00 -30.22
N GLN A 443 -24.01 -17.90 -30.22
CA GLN A 443 -24.21 -16.79 -29.30
C GLN A 443 -25.65 -16.26 -29.32
N GLU A 444 -26.22 -16.00 -30.49
CA GLU A 444 -27.58 -15.43 -30.62
C GLU A 444 -28.65 -16.40 -30.14
N SER A 445 -28.58 -17.68 -30.55
CA SER A 445 -29.54 -18.70 -30.12
C SER A 445 -29.46 -18.96 -28.62
N TYR A 446 -28.26 -19.03 -28.05
CA TYR A 446 -28.08 -19.27 -26.64
C TYR A 446 -28.49 -18.03 -25.80
N ALA A 447 -28.22 -16.81 -26.29
CA ALA A 447 -28.72 -15.60 -25.64
C ALA A 447 -30.26 -15.56 -25.59
N ALA A 448 -30.94 -15.98 -26.66
CA ALA A 448 -32.39 -16.04 -26.66
C ALA A 448 -32.97 -17.05 -25.65
N ILE A 449 -32.27 -18.17 -25.41
CA ILE A 449 -32.68 -19.20 -24.44
C ILE A 449 -32.40 -18.73 -23.00
N LEU A 450 -31.27 -18.05 -22.77
CA LEU A 450 -30.84 -17.57 -21.44
C LEU A 450 -31.61 -16.32 -20.98
N ARG A 451 -32.05 -15.48 -21.91
CA ARG A 451 -32.68 -14.18 -21.60
C ARG A 451 -33.83 -14.28 -20.59
N PRO A 452 -34.84 -15.19 -20.73
CA PRO A 452 -35.91 -15.29 -19.75
C PRO A 452 -35.45 -15.60 -18.33
N LEU A 453 -34.35 -16.36 -18.17
CA LEU A 453 -33.78 -16.70 -16.85
C LEU A 453 -33.09 -15.48 -16.19
N PHE A 454 -32.29 -14.74 -16.95
CA PHE A 454 -31.59 -13.58 -16.45
C PHE A 454 -32.51 -12.39 -16.17
N GLU A 455 -33.59 -12.22 -16.95
CA GLU A 455 -34.58 -11.15 -16.82
C GLU A 455 -35.70 -11.47 -15.82
N ASP A 456 -35.75 -12.66 -15.23
CA ASP A 456 -36.72 -12.99 -14.18
C ASP A 456 -36.33 -12.28 -12.85
N GLU A 457 -37.13 -11.30 -12.44
CA GLU A 457 -36.91 -10.51 -11.21
C GLU A 457 -37.07 -11.33 -9.92
N ARG A 458 -37.72 -12.48 -9.97
CA ARG A 458 -37.97 -13.35 -8.82
C ARG A 458 -36.75 -14.16 -8.42
N ILE A 459 -35.80 -14.35 -9.32
CA ILE A 459 -34.60 -15.15 -9.14
C ILE A 459 -33.44 -14.21 -8.88
N ALA A 460 -32.76 -14.39 -7.74
CA ALA A 460 -31.56 -13.62 -7.43
C ALA A 460 -30.36 -14.16 -8.22
N LYS A 461 -29.46 -13.28 -8.61
CA LYS A 461 -28.22 -13.62 -9.31
C LYS A 461 -27.02 -13.38 -8.41
N ILE A 462 -26.09 -14.31 -8.42
CA ILE A 462 -24.85 -14.29 -7.63
C ILE A 462 -23.67 -14.25 -8.60
N GLY A 463 -22.62 -13.52 -8.25
CA GLY A 463 -21.36 -13.49 -9.02
C GLY A 463 -20.24 -12.82 -8.24
N GLN A 464 -19.11 -12.71 -8.89
CA GLN A 464 -17.91 -12.03 -8.39
C GLN A 464 -17.53 -10.88 -9.32
N ASN A 465 -17.58 -9.61 -8.88
CA ASN A 465 -17.35 -8.43 -9.74
C ASN A 465 -18.34 -8.36 -10.92
N MET A 466 -19.61 -8.55 -10.60
CA MET A 466 -20.73 -8.73 -11.56
C MET A 466 -20.90 -7.59 -12.58
N LYS A 467 -20.33 -6.41 -12.31
CA LYS A 467 -20.41 -5.28 -13.24
C LYS A 467 -19.86 -5.63 -14.62
N PHE A 468 -18.72 -6.32 -14.68
CA PHE A 468 -18.14 -6.79 -15.94
C PHE A 468 -19.09 -7.71 -16.69
N ASP A 469 -19.64 -8.71 -16.00
CA ASP A 469 -20.56 -9.68 -16.59
C ASP A 469 -21.86 -9.05 -17.07
N ILE A 470 -22.39 -8.07 -16.33
CA ILE A 470 -23.58 -7.30 -16.74
C ILE A 470 -23.32 -6.57 -18.07
N MET A 471 -22.17 -5.92 -18.22
CA MET A 471 -21.81 -5.23 -19.46
C MET A 471 -21.68 -6.20 -20.63
N VAL A 472 -21.10 -7.35 -20.39
CA VAL A 472 -20.97 -8.45 -21.37
C VAL A 472 -22.34 -9.00 -21.77
N LEU A 473 -23.22 -9.29 -20.81
CA LEU A 473 -24.59 -9.76 -21.05
C LEU A 473 -25.42 -8.76 -21.87
N ARG A 474 -25.31 -7.46 -21.55
CA ARG A 474 -26.03 -6.41 -22.32
C ARG A 474 -25.61 -6.37 -23.79
N ARG A 475 -24.37 -6.64 -24.09
CA ARG A 475 -23.92 -6.78 -25.49
C ARG A 475 -24.47 -8.02 -26.19
N MET A 476 -24.83 -9.05 -25.42
CA MET A 476 -25.59 -10.22 -25.93
C MET A 476 -27.10 -9.96 -26.03
N GLY A 477 -27.57 -8.76 -25.63
CA GLY A 477 -28.99 -8.40 -25.59
C GLY A 477 -29.74 -9.02 -24.41
N ILE A 478 -29.04 -9.28 -23.29
CA ILE A 478 -29.62 -9.82 -22.06
C ILE A 478 -29.53 -8.77 -20.98
N GLU A 479 -30.65 -8.39 -20.37
CA GLU A 479 -30.66 -7.52 -19.18
C GLU A 479 -30.72 -8.37 -17.91
N LEU A 480 -29.83 -8.08 -16.97
CA LEU A 480 -29.84 -8.76 -15.69
C LEU A 480 -30.82 -8.05 -14.74
N ARG A 481 -31.90 -8.76 -14.34
CA ARG A 481 -32.93 -8.23 -13.44
C ARG A 481 -32.96 -9.02 -12.12
N GLY A 482 -33.67 -8.48 -11.14
CA GLY A 482 -33.79 -9.04 -9.79
C GLY A 482 -32.63 -8.69 -8.87
N ALA A 483 -32.66 -9.26 -7.66
CA ALA A 483 -31.64 -9.03 -6.64
C ALA A 483 -30.29 -9.59 -7.08
N LYS A 484 -29.22 -8.86 -6.78
CA LYS A 484 -27.83 -9.23 -7.10
C LYS A 484 -27.05 -9.43 -5.81
N TYR A 485 -26.19 -10.44 -5.80
CA TYR A 485 -25.23 -10.66 -4.72
C TYR A 485 -23.83 -10.74 -5.32
N ASP A 486 -23.10 -9.64 -5.24
CA ASP A 486 -21.68 -9.59 -5.65
C ASP A 486 -20.79 -9.90 -4.44
N THR A 487 -20.06 -11.01 -4.50
CA THR A 487 -19.22 -11.48 -3.41
C THR A 487 -18.05 -10.54 -3.13
N MET A 488 -17.53 -9.83 -4.14
CA MET A 488 -16.53 -8.78 -3.98
C MET A 488 -17.08 -7.62 -3.13
N LEU A 489 -18.28 -7.15 -3.43
CA LEU A 489 -18.92 -6.02 -2.72
C LEU A 489 -19.41 -6.41 -1.33
N LEU A 490 -19.94 -7.64 -1.15
CA LEU A 490 -20.29 -8.14 0.18
C LEU A 490 -19.06 -8.16 1.10
N HIS A 491 -17.91 -8.63 0.61
CA HIS A 491 -16.69 -8.60 1.41
C HIS A 491 -16.12 -7.18 1.59
N TYR A 492 -16.22 -6.33 0.58
CA TYR A 492 -15.75 -4.95 0.67
C TYR A 492 -16.40 -4.16 1.81
N ILE A 493 -17.69 -4.30 2.04
CA ILE A 493 -18.36 -3.64 3.17
C ILE A 493 -17.99 -4.24 4.53
N LEU A 494 -17.56 -5.51 4.59
CA LEU A 494 -17.05 -6.15 5.81
C LEU A 494 -15.64 -5.70 6.19
N ASP A 495 -14.75 -5.53 5.18
CA ASP A 495 -13.34 -5.20 5.35
C ASP A 495 -12.79 -4.47 4.12
N ALA A 496 -12.98 -3.14 4.07
CA ALA A 496 -12.63 -2.32 2.90
C ALA A 496 -11.11 -2.23 2.61
N GLU A 497 -10.24 -2.63 3.55
CA GLU A 497 -8.77 -2.56 3.39
C GLU A 497 -8.15 -3.90 2.93
N ALA A 498 -8.94 -4.96 2.89
CA ALA A 498 -8.50 -6.29 2.45
C ALA A 498 -8.48 -6.44 0.90
N ARG A 499 -8.03 -7.61 0.44
CA ARG A 499 -8.19 -8.01 -0.97
C ARG A 499 -9.57 -8.64 -1.15
N HIS A 500 -10.17 -8.45 -2.33
CA HIS A 500 -11.53 -8.89 -2.63
C HIS A 500 -11.61 -9.85 -3.83
N ASN A 501 -10.47 -10.38 -4.32
CA ASN A 501 -10.48 -11.35 -5.41
C ASN A 501 -10.96 -12.72 -4.93
N LEU A 502 -11.54 -13.50 -5.85
CA LEU A 502 -12.19 -14.78 -5.57
C LEU A 502 -11.26 -15.75 -4.79
N ASN A 503 -10.01 -15.89 -5.23
CA ASN A 503 -9.04 -16.80 -4.60
C ASN A 503 -8.79 -16.43 -3.14
N PHE A 504 -8.55 -15.15 -2.85
CA PHE A 504 -8.34 -14.68 -1.48
C PHE A 504 -9.57 -14.94 -0.59
N LEU A 505 -10.77 -14.71 -1.14
CA LEU A 505 -12.01 -14.94 -0.39
C LEU A 505 -12.24 -16.43 -0.15
N ALA A 506 -11.99 -17.28 -1.14
CA ALA A 506 -12.13 -18.73 -1.00
C ALA A 506 -11.14 -19.31 0.04
N GLU A 507 -9.88 -18.88 0.01
CA GLU A 507 -8.88 -19.29 0.99
C GLU A 507 -9.29 -18.85 2.42
N ARG A 508 -9.78 -17.61 2.56
CA ARG A 508 -10.12 -17.03 3.87
C ARG A 508 -11.41 -17.59 4.47
N TYR A 509 -12.46 -17.77 3.67
CA TYR A 509 -13.80 -18.09 4.17
C TYR A 509 -14.23 -19.54 3.95
N LEU A 510 -13.63 -20.23 2.98
CA LEU A 510 -13.99 -21.61 2.63
C LEU A 510 -12.86 -22.61 2.93
N SER A 511 -11.67 -22.15 3.35
CA SER A 511 -10.45 -22.96 3.44
C SER A 511 -10.18 -23.75 2.15
N TYR A 512 -10.33 -23.06 1.01
CA TYR A 512 -10.27 -23.65 -0.31
C TYR A 512 -9.41 -22.80 -1.26
N THR A 513 -8.49 -23.43 -2.00
CA THR A 513 -7.65 -22.79 -3.01
C THR A 513 -8.17 -23.10 -4.41
N PRO A 514 -8.81 -22.15 -5.11
CA PRO A 514 -9.29 -22.34 -6.49
C PRO A 514 -8.15 -22.46 -7.50
N ILE A 515 -8.43 -22.96 -8.67
CA ILE A 515 -7.54 -22.99 -9.83
C ILE A 515 -7.13 -21.55 -10.16
N ALA A 516 -5.83 -21.30 -10.22
CA ALA A 516 -5.33 -19.97 -10.59
C ALA A 516 -5.36 -19.79 -12.12
N ILE A 517 -5.93 -18.68 -12.61
CA ILE A 517 -6.04 -18.39 -14.06
C ILE A 517 -4.70 -18.48 -14.79
N GLU A 518 -3.61 -18.13 -14.12
CA GLU A 518 -2.27 -18.20 -14.71
C GLU A 518 -1.82 -19.64 -15.03
N THR A 519 -2.44 -20.65 -14.45
CA THR A 519 -2.18 -22.05 -14.80
C THR A 519 -2.76 -22.40 -16.16
N LEU A 520 -3.83 -21.67 -16.59
CA LEU A 520 -4.50 -21.84 -17.87
C LEU A 520 -3.80 -21.06 -18.97
N ILE A 521 -3.66 -19.74 -18.75
CA ILE A 521 -3.20 -18.79 -19.78
C ILE A 521 -1.72 -18.42 -19.69
N GLY A 522 -1.02 -18.80 -18.62
CA GLY A 522 0.39 -18.45 -18.41
C GLY A 522 0.57 -17.03 -17.85
N LYS A 523 1.82 -16.53 -17.83
CA LYS A 523 2.20 -15.21 -17.28
C LYS A 523 3.05 -14.38 -18.23
N GLY A 524 2.93 -13.06 -18.15
CA GLY A 524 3.77 -12.07 -18.84
C GLY A 524 3.57 -12.06 -20.37
N ALA A 525 4.60 -11.67 -21.13
CA ALA A 525 4.52 -11.47 -22.59
C ALA A 525 4.15 -12.71 -23.43
N LYS A 526 4.07 -13.89 -22.81
CA LYS A 526 3.65 -15.14 -23.46
C LYS A 526 2.26 -15.61 -23.00
N GLN A 527 1.53 -14.74 -22.35
CA GLN A 527 0.19 -15.04 -21.89
C GLN A 527 -0.75 -15.29 -23.09
N LEU A 528 -1.50 -16.39 -23.04
CA LEU A 528 -2.52 -16.73 -24.03
C LEU A 528 -3.83 -16.02 -23.72
N THR A 529 -4.64 -15.83 -24.73
CA THR A 529 -6.06 -15.49 -24.52
C THR A 529 -6.86 -16.75 -24.18
N MET A 530 -7.96 -16.62 -23.44
CA MET A 530 -8.72 -17.76 -22.90
C MET A 530 -9.31 -18.63 -24.01
N ASP A 531 -9.63 -18.07 -25.16
CA ASP A 531 -10.13 -18.80 -26.35
C ASP A 531 -9.08 -19.70 -27.02
N LEU A 532 -7.81 -19.59 -26.68
CA LEU A 532 -6.74 -20.48 -27.11
C LEU A 532 -6.47 -21.64 -26.13
N VAL A 533 -7.14 -21.66 -24.98
CA VAL A 533 -7.06 -22.73 -23.99
C VAL A 533 -8.03 -23.85 -24.35
N GLY A 534 -7.64 -25.11 -24.12
CA GLY A 534 -8.52 -26.27 -24.38
C GLY A 534 -9.81 -26.18 -23.53
N ILE A 535 -10.93 -26.46 -24.19
CA ILE A 535 -12.28 -26.29 -23.63
C ILE A 535 -12.50 -27.04 -22.30
N GLU A 536 -11.90 -28.21 -22.14
CA GLU A 536 -12.03 -29.01 -20.92
C GLU A 536 -11.42 -28.30 -19.71
N ARG A 537 -10.25 -27.65 -19.88
CA ARG A 537 -9.58 -26.89 -18.84
C ARG A 537 -10.31 -25.60 -18.49
N VAL A 538 -10.88 -24.92 -19.50
CA VAL A 538 -11.70 -23.72 -19.28
C VAL A 538 -12.98 -24.10 -18.55
N ALA A 539 -13.60 -25.22 -18.92
CA ALA A 539 -14.83 -25.70 -18.30
C ALA A 539 -14.66 -26.02 -16.81
N GLU A 540 -13.56 -26.68 -16.45
CA GLU A 540 -13.26 -27.01 -15.05
C GLU A 540 -13.01 -25.75 -14.23
N TYR A 541 -12.19 -24.83 -14.74
CA TYR A 541 -11.90 -23.53 -14.11
C TYR A 541 -13.17 -22.68 -13.93
N ALA A 542 -13.93 -22.44 -14.99
CA ALA A 542 -15.11 -21.58 -14.95
C ALA A 542 -16.24 -22.18 -14.08
N ALA A 543 -16.44 -23.49 -14.12
CA ALA A 543 -17.41 -24.17 -13.25
C ALA A 543 -17.02 -24.06 -11.76
N GLU A 544 -15.72 -24.16 -11.45
CA GLU A 544 -15.19 -23.94 -10.10
C GLU A 544 -15.46 -22.50 -9.62
N ASP A 545 -15.20 -21.47 -10.46
CA ASP A 545 -15.40 -20.07 -10.09
C ASP A 545 -16.88 -19.80 -9.74
N ALA A 546 -17.84 -20.34 -10.51
CA ALA A 546 -19.27 -20.22 -10.19
C ALA A 546 -19.65 -20.96 -8.88
N ASP A 547 -19.16 -22.18 -8.63
CA ASP A 547 -19.41 -22.91 -7.38
C ASP A 547 -18.81 -22.18 -6.17
N VAL A 548 -17.57 -21.74 -6.28
CA VAL A 548 -16.88 -21.00 -5.21
C VAL A 548 -17.60 -19.70 -4.88
N ALA A 549 -18.03 -18.93 -5.90
CA ALA A 549 -18.77 -17.68 -5.68
C ALA A 549 -20.14 -17.93 -5.03
N LEU A 550 -20.85 -19.01 -5.40
CA LEU A 550 -22.10 -19.43 -4.76
C LEU A 550 -21.88 -19.72 -3.26
N ARG A 551 -20.85 -20.50 -2.94
CA ARG A 551 -20.51 -20.88 -1.55
C ARG A 551 -20.08 -19.68 -0.74
N LEU A 552 -19.27 -18.79 -1.30
CA LEU A 552 -18.84 -17.54 -0.66
C LEU A 552 -20.02 -16.62 -0.33
N LYS A 553 -21.01 -16.50 -1.24
CA LYS A 553 -22.20 -15.70 -0.96
C LYS A 553 -22.92 -16.18 0.29
N GLY A 554 -23.02 -17.49 0.49
CA GLY A 554 -23.70 -18.06 1.67
C GLY A 554 -23.05 -17.66 3.00
N VAL A 555 -21.73 -17.52 3.02
CA VAL A 555 -20.97 -17.08 4.21
C VAL A 555 -20.98 -15.56 4.35
N LEU A 556 -20.62 -14.85 3.29
CA LEU A 556 -20.46 -13.39 3.32
C LEU A 556 -21.78 -12.65 3.57
N ALA A 557 -22.88 -13.07 2.89
CA ALA A 557 -24.18 -12.44 3.10
C ALA A 557 -24.68 -12.62 4.54
N ARG A 558 -24.45 -13.78 5.16
CA ARG A 558 -24.77 -14.01 6.58
C ARG A 558 -23.96 -13.10 7.50
N GLU A 559 -22.67 -12.94 7.24
CA GLU A 559 -21.82 -12.06 8.05
C GLU A 559 -22.22 -10.58 7.91
N VAL A 560 -22.55 -10.14 6.69
CA VAL A 560 -23.08 -8.78 6.42
C VAL A 560 -24.38 -8.56 7.17
N GLU A 561 -25.30 -9.54 7.19
CA GLU A 561 -26.57 -9.47 7.91
C GLU A 561 -26.36 -9.42 9.41
N GLN A 562 -25.51 -10.29 9.96
CA GLN A 562 -25.17 -10.31 11.41
C GLN A 562 -24.56 -8.99 11.88
N ARG A 563 -23.79 -8.30 11.04
CA ARG A 563 -23.21 -6.98 11.34
C ARG A 563 -24.18 -5.82 11.09
N GLY A 564 -25.43 -6.10 10.62
CA GLY A 564 -26.44 -5.08 10.33
C GLY A 564 -26.14 -4.19 9.13
N MET A 565 -25.31 -4.67 8.17
CA MET A 565 -24.88 -3.87 7.01
C MET A 565 -25.59 -4.26 5.69
N MET A 566 -26.59 -5.14 5.75
CA MET A 566 -27.32 -5.57 4.56
C MET A 566 -28.15 -4.43 3.93
N GLU A 567 -28.63 -3.49 4.72
CA GLU A 567 -29.34 -2.30 4.22
C GLU A 567 -28.40 -1.44 3.36
N LEU A 568 -27.18 -1.17 3.84
CA LEU A 568 -26.17 -0.44 3.06
C LEU A 568 -25.89 -1.17 1.73
N TYR A 569 -25.74 -2.50 1.76
CA TYR A 569 -25.53 -3.28 0.57
C TYR A 569 -26.68 -3.10 -0.45
N ARG A 570 -27.91 -3.28 0.00
CA ARG A 570 -29.12 -3.23 -0.83
C ARG A 570 -29.47 -1.85 -1.36
N THR A 571 -29.20 -0.81 -0.57
CA THR A 571 -29.58 0.56 -0.94
C THR A 571 -28.48 1.32 -1.67
N VAL A 572 -27.21 0.97 -1.45
CA VAL A 572 -26.10 1.73 -2.02
C VAL A 572 -25.24 0.88 -2.96
N GLU A 573 -24.65 -0.25 -2.49
CA GLU A 573 -23.64 -0.93 -3.30
C GLU A 573 -24.23 -1.76 -4.45
N GLU A 574 -25.29 -2.50 -4.20
CA GLU A 574 -25.96 -3.31 -5.24
C GLU A 574 -26.51 -2.46 -6.40
N PRO A 575 -27.34 -1.43 -6.16
CA PRO A 575 -27.89 -0.63 -7.25
C PRO A 575 -26.82 0.15 -8.02
N MET A 576 -25.69 0.47 -7.35
CA MET A 576 -24.58 1.19 -7.96
C MET A 576 -23.90 0.38 -9.07
N ILE A 577 -23.97 -0.97 -9.04
CA ILE A 577 -23.44 -1.84 -10.09
C ILE A 577 -24.01 -1.45 -11.46
N ASP A 578 -25.35 -1.30 -11.54
CA ASP A 578 -26.04 -0.95 -12.79
C ASP A 578 -25.74 0.49 -13.25
N VAL A 579 -25.63 1.43 -12.30
CA VAL A 579 -25.27 2.82 -12.61
C VAL A 579 -23.90 2.89 -13.27
N LEU A 580 -22.92 2.20 -12.68
CA LEU A 580 -21.56 2.20 -13.21
C LEU A 580 -21.46 1.43 -14.53
N ALA A 581 -22.19 0.33 -14.68
CA ALA A 581 -22.25 -0.39 -15.95
C ALA A 581 -22.81 0.49 -17.07
N ASP A 582 -23.87 1.27 -16.81
CA ASP A 582 -24.42 2.23 -17.78
C ASP A 582 -23.38 3.28 -18.17
N MET A 583 -22.71 3.89 -17.19
CA MET A 583 -21.71 4.94 -17.41
C MET A 583 -20.50 4.42 -18.18
N GLU A 584 -19.98 3.24 -17.83
CA GLU A 584 -18.81 2.65 -18.48
C GLU A 584 -19.13 2.20 -19.91
N MET A 585 -20.34 1.69 -20.18
CA MET A 585 -20.78 1.35 -21.54
C MET A 585 -20.99 2.59 -22.40
N GLU A 586 -21.52 3.68 -21.84
CA GLU A 586 -21.71 4.93 -22.58
C GLU A 586 -20.35 5.55 -22.93
N GLY A 587 -19.43 5.67 -21.95
CA GLY A 587 -18.14 6.30 -22.13
C GLY A 587 -18.24 7.80 -22.43
N VAL A 588 -17.10 8.45 -22.64
CA VAL A 588 -16.99 9.89 -22.84
C VAL A 588 -16.28 10.23 -24.15
N ARG A 589 -16.79 11.24 -24.88
CA ARG A 589 -16.18 11.73 -26.11
C ARG A 589 -15.15 12.80 -25.83
N ILE A 590 -14.01 12.74 -26.51
CA ILE A 590 -12.99 13.77 -26.46
C ILE A 590 -12.71 14.37 -27.85
N ASN A 591 -12.32 15.63 -27.86
CA ASN A 591 -11.82 16.33 -29.04
C ASN A 591 -10.30 16.09 -29.18
N THR A 592 -9.93 15.08 -29.95
CA THR A 592 -8.54 14.66 -30.14
C THR A 592 -7.71 15.70 -30.90
N SER A 593 -8.31 16.50 -31.80
CA SER A 593 -7.60 17.57 -32.51
C SER A 593 -7.24 18.72 -31.55
N ALA A 594 -8.14 19.12 -30.67
CA ALA A 594 -7.85 20.12 -29.65
C ALA A 594 -6.71 19.68 -28.70
N LEU A 595 -6.67 18.40 -28.34
CA LEU A 595 -5.55 17.85 -27.55
C LEU A 595 -4.24 17.83 -28.35
N ALA A 596 -4.27 17.52 -29.65
CA ALA A 596 -3.09 17.53 -30.49
C ALA A 596 -2.50 18.95 -30.64
N ASP A 597 -3.35 19.97 -30.82
CA ASP A 597 -2.93 21.37 -30.85
C ASP A 597 -2.32 21.79 -29.51
N TYR A 598 -2.98 21.43 -28.41
CA TYR A 598 -2.48 21.71 -27.06
C TYR A 598 -1.17 20.98 -26.75
N ALA A 599 -0.96 19.78 -27.30
CA ALA A 599 0.31 19.06 -27.17
C ALA A 599 1.49 19.86 -27.78
N VAL A 600 1.27 20.58 -28.90
CA VAL A 600 2.30 21.45 -29.50
C VAL A 600 2.66 22.60 -28.55
N GLU A 601 1.66 23.24 -27.95
CA GLU A 601 1.88 24.30 -26.96
C GLU A 601 2.68 23.81 -25.75
N LEU A 602 2.29 22.70 -25.16
CA LEU A 602 2.99 22.12 -24.01
C LEU A 602 4.41 21.69 -24.34
N ARG A 603 4.66 21.11 -25.53
CA ARG A 603 6.03 20.75 -25.98
C ARG A 603 6.89 21.97 -26.14
N THR A 604 6.34 23.07 -26.65
CA THR A 604 7.05 24.37 -26.79
C THR A 604 7.40 24.93 -25.41
N LEU A 605 6.45 24.91 -24.47
CA LEU A 605 6.68 25.35 -23.10
C LEU A 605 7.74 24.45 -22.39
N LEU A 606 7.68 23.13 -22.57
CA LEU A 606 8.70 22.21 -22.02
C LEU A 606 10.10 22.51 -22.54
N SER A 607 10.23 22.79 -23.85
CA SER A 607 11.53 23.15 -24.45
C SER A 607 12.07 24.44 -23.86
N THR A 608 11.21 25.45 -23.62
CA THR A 608 11.59 26.73 -22.99
C THR A 608 12.03 26.49 -21.54
N LEU A 609 11.24 25.80 -20.75
CA LEU A 609 11.56 25.47 -19.35
C LEU A 609 12.85 24.64 -19.23
N GLU A 610 13.06 23.72 -20.18
CA GLU A 610 14.29 22.90 -20.23
C GLU A 610 15.53 23.77 -20.49
N ALA A 611 15.44 24.73 -21.40
CA ALA A 611 16.50 25.69 -21.66
C ALA A 611 16.78 26.59 -20.44
N GLU A 612 15.74 27.15 -19.81
CA GLU A 612 15.85 27.97 -18.60
C GLU A 612 16.48 27.20 -17.43
N VAL A 613 16.07 25.96 -17.19
CA VAL A 613 16.65 25.12 -16.12
C VAL A 613 18.13 24.83 -16.41
N ARG A 614 18.51 24.52 -17.66
CA ARG A 614 19.92 24.29 -18.03
C ARG A 614 20.77 25.55 -17.88
N GLU A 615 20.23 26.70 -18.21
CA GLU A 615 20.89 28.00 -18.03
C GLU A 615 21.10 28.29 -16.54
N LEU A 616 20.03 28.19 -15.72
CA LEU A 616 20.11 28.40 -14.28
C LEU A 616 21.03 27.39 -13.55
N ALA A 617 21.17 26.18 -14.11
CA ALA A 617 22.07 25.15 -13.62
C ALA A 617 23.51 25.37 -14.07
N ASP A 618 23.76 26.22 -15.08
CA ASP A 618 25.05 26.31 -15.79
C ASP A 618 25.55 24.90 -16.23
N GLU A 619 24.62 24.12 -16.83
CA GLU A 619 24.87 22.73 -17.24
C GLU A 619 24.04 22.38 -18.49
N PRO A 620 24.58 22.65 -19.69
CA PRO A 620 23.87 22.46 -20.99
C PRO A 620 23.45 21.00 -21.24
N SER A 621 24.16 20.03 -20.63
CA SER A 621 23.92 18.59 -20.81
C SER A 621 22.97 17.98 -19.75
N LEU A 622 22.41 18.80 -18.85
CA LEU A 622 21.55 18.34 -17.77
C LEU A 622 20.29 17.65 -18.31
N ASN A 623 20.10 16.38 -17.90
CA ASN A 623 18.85 15.67 -18.07
C ASN A 623 17.93 15.89 -16.84
N ILE A 624 16.96 16.81 -16.99
CA ILE A 624 16.01 17.17 -15.92
C ILE A 624 15.17 15.97 -15.45
N ASN A 625 14.99 14.96 -16.31
CA ASN A 625 14.25 13.75 -16.00
C ASN A 625 15.06 12.75 -15.17
N SER A 626 16.38 12.96 -15.05
CA SER A 626 17.23 12.14 -14.20
C SER A 626 17.26 12.70 -12.78
N SER A 627 16.51 12.10 -11.85
CA SER A 627 16.51 12.52 -10.44
C SER A 627 17.92 12.54 -9.83
N ARG A 628 18.81 11.67 -10.30
CA ARG A 628 20.22 11.65 -9.87
C ARG A 628 20.97 12.88 -10.31
N GLN A 629 20.99 13.18 -11.64
CA GLN A 629 21.70 14.36 -12.16
C GLN A 629 21.12 15.65 -11.57
N LEU A 630 19.80 15.72 -11.48
CA LEU A 630 19.12 16.87 -10.88
C LEU A 630 19.51 17.06 -9.41
N GLY A 631 19.55 15.99 -8.63
CA GLY A 631 20.00 16.03 -7.24
C GLY A 631 21.46 16.46 -7.10
N GLU A 632 22.35 16.00 -7.96
CA GLU A 632 23.77 16.43 -7.99
C GLU A 632 23.90 17.93 -8.30
N VAL A 633 23.14 18.43 -9.27
CA VAL A 633 23.13 19.88 -9.61
C VAL A 633 22.58 20.70 -8.45
N LEU A 634 21.42 20.38 -7.91
CA LEU A 634 20.76 21.17 -6.87
C LEU A 634 21.55 21.19 -5.56
N PHE A 635 22.02 20.03 -5.10
CA PHE A 635 22.56 19.87 -3.73
C PHE A 635 24.08 19.82 -3.68
N ALA A 636 24.77 19.28 -4.70
CA ALA A 636 26.23 19.26 -4.72
C ALA A 636 26.82 20.50 -5.40
N LYS A 637 26.29 20.94 -6.59
CA LYS A 637 26.78 22.10 -7.33
C LYS A 637 26.22 23.42 -6.76
N LEU A 638 24.88 23.58 -6.72
CA LEU A 638 24.22 24.82 -6.30
C LEU A 638 24.05 24.93 -4.77
N ARG A 639 24.16 23.84 -4.05
CA ARG A 639 24.08 23.76 -2.58
C ARG A 639 22.86 24.47 -1.99
N ILE A 640 21.67 24.22 -2.56
CA ILE A 640 20.41 24.84 -2.13
C ILE A 640 19.98 24.45 -0.70
N ALA A 641 20.59 23.42 -0.08
CA ALA A 641 20.39 23.02 1.29
C ALA A 641 21.71 22.65 1.95
N GLU A 642 21.92 23.04 3.22
CA GLU A 642 23.11 22.66 4.02
C GLU A 642 23.14 21.15 4.33
N LYS A 643 21.97 20.57 4.62
CA LYS A 643 21.79 19.13 4.92
C LYS A 643 20.68 18.56 4.02
N PRO A 644 20.99 18.20 2.78
CA PRO A 644 19.99 17.70 1.85
C PRO A 644 19.41 16.36 2.29
N LYS A 645 18.09 16.18 2.09
CA LYS A 645 17.39 14.91 2.31
C LYS A 645 17.93 13.87 1.33
N MET A 646 18.30 12.70 1.87
CA MET A 646 18.75 11.58 1.05
C MET A 646 17.68 10.52 0.92
N THR A 647 17.59 9.88 -0.24
CA THR A 647 16.76 8.70 -0.45
C THR A 647 17.37 7.46 0.22
N ARG A 648 16.62 6.36 0.32
CA ARG A 648 17.15 5.06 0.81
C ARG A 648 18.38 4.58 0.02
N THR A 649 18.47 4.96 -1.26
CA THR A 649 19.59 4.63 -2.16
C THR A 649 20.77 5.60 -2.07
N LYS A 650 20.81 6.45 -1.03
CA LYS A 650 21.83 7.48 -0.82
C LYS A 650 21.98 8.47 -1.99
N GLN A 651 20.92 8.70 -2.74
CA GLN A 651 20.82 9.80 -3.71
C GLN A 651 20.12 10.99 -3.05
N PHE A 652 20.37 12.18 -3.54
CA PHE A 652 19.64 13.36 -3.10
C PHE A 652 18.15 13.21 -3.44
N SER A 653 17.27 13.49 -2.48
CA SER A 653 15.82 13.48 -2.73
C SER A 653 15.44 14.70 -3.57
N THR A 654 14.82 14.43 -4.71
CA THR A 654 14.21 15.44 -5.56
C THR A 654 12.69 15.32 -5.60
N GLU A 655 12.11 14.79 -4.51
CA GLU A 655 10.66 14.69 -4.32
C GLU A 655 10.02 16.08 -4.37
N GLU A 656 8.84 16.17 -4.97
CA GLU A 656 8.13 17.43 -5.20
C GLU A 656 7.90 18.19 -3.90
N GLU A 657 7.37 17.52 -2.88
CA GLU A 657 7.11 18.09 -1.56
C GLU A 657 8.38 18.67 -0.90
N TYR A 658 9.51 17.97 -1.05
CA TYR A 658 10.78 18.45 -0.53
C TYR A 658 11.31 19.65 -1.30
N LEU A 659 11.22 19.64 -2.64
CA LEU A 659 11.65 20.75 -3.49
C LEU A 659 10.77 22.00 -3.31
N GLN A 660 9.47 21.81 -3.04
CA GLN A 660 8.53 22.94 -2.83
C GLN A 660 9.02 23.93 -1.76
N GLY A 661 9.67 23.41 -0.70
CA GLY A 661 10.25 24.27 0.36
C GLY A 661 11.37 25.21 -0.09
N PHE A 662 11.94 24.98 -1.29
CA PHE A 662 13.02 25.79 -1.87
C PHE A 662 12.56 26.64 -3.04
N ALA A 663 11.34 26.48 -3.52
CA ALA A 663 10.84 27.10 -4.75
C ALA A 663 10.88 28.65 -4.71
N HIS A 664 10.55 29.26 -3.55
CA HIS A 664 10.58 30.72 -3.38
C HIS A 664 12.02 31.29 -3.31
N SER A 665 12.95 30.52 -2.77
CA SER A 665 14.33 30.97 -2.55
C SER A 665 15.24 30.74 -3.75
N TYR A 666 14.92 29.74 -4.57
CA TYR A 666 15.75 29.32 -5.70
C TYR A 666 14.92 29.20 -6.99
N PRO A 667 15.04 30.16 -7.94
CA PRO A 667 14.25 30.17 -9.18
C PRO A 667 14.34 28.88 -10.00
N ILE A 668 15.51 28.22 -10.02
CA ILE A 668 15.69 26.93 -10.69
C ILE A 668 14.73 25.86 -10.18
N VAL A 669 14.46 25.84 -8.87
CA VAL A 669 13.57 24.85 -8.25
C VAL A 669 12.11 25.07 -8.72
N GLY A 670 11.67 26.35 -8.75
CA GLY A 670 10.36 26.71 -9.30
C GLY A 670 10.20 26.22 -10.75
N LYS A 671 11.21 26.46 -11.59
CA LYS A 671 11.22 26.02 -13.01
C LYS A 671 11.22 24.50 -13.17
N ILE A 672 11.93 23.77 -12.29
CA ILE A 672 11.91 22.30 -12.29
C ILE A 672 10.52 21.75 -11.92
N LEU A 673 9.86 22.34 -10.92
CA LEU A 673 8.51 21.94 -10.52
C LEU A 673 7.50 22.23 -11.64
N GLU A 674 7.60 23.40 -12.28
CA GLU A 674 6.80 23.77 -13.45
C GLU A 674 7.02 22.80 -14.62
N TYR A 675 8.27 22.48 -14.97
CA TYR A 675 8.62 21.49 -15.99
C TYR A 675 7.99 20.12 -15.72
N ARG A 676 8.10 19.63 -14.48
CA ARG A 676 7.51 18.34 -14.09
C ARG A 676 5.98 18.34 -14.18
N GLY A 677 5.34 19.43 -13.76
CA GLY A 677 3.90 19.62 -13.89
C GLY A 677 3.43 19.55 -15.34
N VAL A 678 4.06 20.34 -16.21
CA VAL A 678 3.75 20.37 -17.65
C VAL A 678 4.01 19.01 -18.29
N LYS A 679 5.12 18.36 -17.98
CA LYS A 679 5.44 17.03 -18.51
C LYS A 679 4.45 15.97 -18.09
N LYS A 680 4.02 15.99 -16.83
CA LYS A 680 2.98 15.09 -16.33
C LYS A 680 1.66 15.28 -17.07
N LEU A 681 1.23 16.53 -17.28
CA LEU A 681 0.02 16.83 -18.05
C LEU A 681 0.12 16.30 -19.48
N LEU A 682 1.23 16.55 -20.15
CA LEU A 682 1.46 16.10 -21.52
C LEU A 682 1.42 14.57 -21.61
N SER A 683 2.24 13.87 -20.82
CA SER A 683 2.38 12.40 -20.94
C SER A 683 1.20 11.62 -20.39
N THR A 684 0.55 12.10 -19.30
CA THR A 684 -0.52 11.35 -18.63
C THR A 684 -1.89 11.55 -19.27
N TYR A 685 -2.12 12.75 -19.83
CA TYR A 685 -3.44 13.11 -20.38
C TYR A 685 -3.40 13.47 -21.85
N VAL A 686 -2.57 14.43 -22.27
CA VAL A 686 -2.68 15.01 -23.60
C VAL A 686 -2.24 14.03 -24.69
N ASP A 687 -1.15 13.29 -24.47
CA ASP A 687 -0.67 12.27 -25.39
C ASP A 687 -1.43 10.94 -25.21
N ALA A 688 -1.75 10.55 -23.95
CA ALA A 688 -2.33 9.24 -23.66
C ALA A 688 -3.83 9.13 -23.96
N LEU A 689 -4.65 10.16 -23.68
CA LEU A 689 -6.11 10.07 -23.86
C LEU A 689 -6.53 9.78 -25.30
N PRO A 690 -5.93 10.38 -26.37
CA PRO A 690 -6.27 10.03 -27.73
C PRO A 690 -6.02 8.57 -28.11
N GLU A 691 -4.99 7.93 -27.53
CA GLU A 691 -4.67 6.52 -27.77
C GLU A 691 -5.66 5.56 -27.09
N LEU A 692 -6.37 6.04 -26.07
CA LEU A 692 -7.36 5.26 -25.31
C LEU A 692 -8.79 5.35 -25.89
N VAL A 693 -8.98 6.09 -26.99
CA VAL A 693 -10.28 6.14 -27.67
C VAL A 693 -10.56 4.79 -28.31
N ASN A 694 -11.62 4.12 -27.83
CA ASN A 694 -12.04 2.84 -28.38
C ASN A 694 -12.52 3.01 -29.83
N PRO A 695 -11.95 2.28 -30.81
CA PRO A 695 -12.27 2.45 -32.22
C PRO A 695 -13.71 2.04 -32.59
N LEU A 696 -14.38 1.23 -31.78
CA LEU A 696 -15.76 0.79 -32.03
C LEU A 696 -16.79 1.86 -31.61
N SER A 697 -16.57 2.52 -30.48
CA SER A 697 -17.48 3.51 -29.92
C SER A 697 -17.08 4.97 -30.25
N GLY A 698 -15.80 5.23 -30.57
CA GLY A 698 -15.24 6.57 -30.71
C GLY A 698 -15.14 7.33 -29.38
N ARG A 699 -15.17 6.64 -28.24
CA ARG A 699 -15.20 7.19 -26.89
C ARG A 699 -14.15 6.55 -25.99
N ILE A 700 -13.86 7.19 -24.86
CA ILE A 700 -13.05 6.63 -23.79
C ILE A 700 -13.97 5.97 -22.77
N HIS A 701 -13.67 4.73 -22.40
CA HIS A 701 -14.39 3.98 -21.38
C HIS A 701 -13.46 3.76 -20.18
N THR A 702 -13.64 4.57 -19.13
CA THR A 702 -12.94 4.35 -17.87
C THR A 702 -13.62 3.25 -17.06
N SER A 703 -12.91 2.56 -16.18
CA SER A 703 -13.50 1.64 -15.20
C SER A 703 -13.63 2.31 -13.83
N TYR A 704 -14.83 2.33 -13.28
CA TYR A 704 -15.12 2.78 -11.92
C TYR A 704 -15.09 1.60 -10.93
N ASN A 705 -14.22 1.66 -9.94
CA ASN A 705 -14.10 0.59 -8.94
C ASN A 705 -14.78 0.99 -7.64
N GLN A 706 -15.70 0.15 -7.15
CA GLN A 706 -16.40 0.33 -5.88
C GLN A 706 -15.57 -0.17 -4.68
N ALA A 707 -14.77 -1.21 -4.86
CA ALA A 707 -14.11 -1.99 -3.82
C ALA A 707 -12.59 -1.68 -3.69
N VAL A 708 -12.18 -0.42 -3.82
CA VAL A 708 -10.76 -0.02 -3.75
C VAL A 708 -10.48 0.96 -2.63
N THR A 709 -11.37 1.93 -2.39
CA THR A 709 -11.11 2.97 -1.40
C THR A 709 -11.68 2.58 -0.03
N ALA A 710 -10.92 2.80 1.04
CA ALA A 710 -11.40 2.53 2.41
C ALA A 710 -12.53 3.46 2.88
N THR A 711 -12.83 4.53 2.13
CA THR A 711 -13.84 5.53 2.48
C THR A 711 -15.19 5.33 1.77
N GLY A 712 -15.33 4.37 0.87
CA GLY A 712 -16.55 4.21 0.06
C GLY A 712 -16.57 5.03 -1.23
N ARG A 713 -15.61 5.93 -1.45
CA ARG A 713 -15.50 6.69 -2.70
C ARG A 713 -15.22 5.75 -3.87
N LEU A 714 -15.72 6.10 -5.05
CA LEU A 714 -15.33 5.43 -6.29
C LEU A 714 -13.90 5.79 -6.66
N SER A 715 -13.19 4.88 -7.30
CA SER A 715 -11.92 5.18 -7.99
C SER A 715 -12.06 4.91 -9.49
N SER A 716 -11.36 5.68 -10.31
CA SER A 716 -11.38 5.57 -11.77
C SER A 716 -10.03 5.09 -12.26
N THR A 717 -10.02 4.09 -13.16
CA THR A 717 -8.80 3.51 -13.74
C THR A 717 -8.97 3.27 -15.24
N ASN A 718 -7.89 3.23 -15.97
CA ASN A 718 -7.82 2.89 -17.39
C ASN A 718 -8.72 3.73 -18.33
N PRO A 719 -8.59 5.09 -18.31
CA PRO A 719 -7.70 5.97 -17.56
C PRO A 719 -8.32 6.49 -16.26
N ASN A 720 -7.49 7.02 -15.34
CA ASN A 720 -8.01 7.74 -14.19
C ASN A 720 -8.46 9.16 -14.58
N LEU A 721 -9.76 9.34 -14.75
CA LEU A 721 -10.37 10.62 -15.13
C LEU A 721 -10.65 11.53 -13.93
N GLN A 722 -10.59 11.02 -12.69
CA GLN A 722 -10.85 11.79 -11.47
C GLN A 722 -9.70 12.72 -11.07
N ASN A 723 -8.50 12.53 -11.63
CA ASN A 723 -7.30 13.30 -11.30
C ASN A 723 -6.96 14.40 -12.33
N ILE A 724 -7.83 14.71 -13.28
CA ILE A 724 -7.64 15.80 -14.26
C ILE A 724 -7.72 17.14 -13.54
N PRO A 725 -6.64 17.99 -13.57
CA PRO A 725 -6.60 19.22 -12.81
C PRO A 725 -7.68 20.22 -13.19
N ILE A 726 -8.30 20.84 -12.18
CA ILE A 726 -9.35 21.86 -12.34
C ILE A 726 -8.80 23.26 -12.12
N ARG A 727 -7.94 23.44 -11.08
CA ARG A 727 -7.52 24.77 -10.59
C ARG A 727 -6.33 25.32 -11.34
N ASP A 728 -5.58 24.48 -12.00
CA ASP A 728 -4.40 24.86 -12.78
C ASP A 728 -4.85 25.38 -14.15
N ALA A 729 -4.31 26.52 -14.54
CA ALA A 729 -4.55 27.11 -15.87
C ALA A 729 -4.19 26.13 -16.98
N LEU A 730 -3.14 25.33 -16.79
CA LEU A 730 -2.69 24.32 -17.75
C LEU A 730 -3.59 23.07 -17.78
N GLY A 731 -4.39 22.80 -16.75
CA GLY A 731 -5.37 21.71 -16.75
C GLY A 731 -6.66 22.02 -17.49
N LYS A 732 -7.05 23.29 -17.57
CA LYS A 732 -8.30 23.74 -18.19
C LYS A 732 -8.49 23.30 -19.65
N PRO A 733 -7.50 23.40 -20.57
CA PRO A 733 -7.66 22.93 -21.94
C PRO A 733 -7.93 21.41 -22.05
N ILE A 734 -7.42 20.62 -21.11
CA ILE A 734 -7.69 19.18 -21.06
C ILE A 734 -9.17 18.93 -20.76
N ARG A 735 -9.78 19.64 -19.78
CA ARG A 735 -11.21 19.55 -19.51
C ARG A 735 -12.07 20.09 -20.65
N ALA A 736 -11.63 21.14 -21.35
CA ALA A 736 -12.32 21.65 -22.52
C ALA A 736 -12.34 20.64 -23.70
N ALA A 737 -11.41 19.69 -23.72
CA ALA A 737 -11.40 18.64 -24.73
C ALA A 737 -12.47 17.56 -24.50
N PHE A 738 -13.08 17.46 -23.32
CA PHE A 738 -14.22 16.57 -23.07
C PHE A 738 -15.49 17.25 -23.54
N VAL A 739 -16.11 16.71 -24.57
CA VAL A 739 -17.22 17.32 -25.31
C VAL A 739 -18.46 16.44 -25.34
N ALA A 740 -19.61 17.02 -25.62
CA ALA A 740 -20.85 16.27 -25.81
C ALA A 740 -20.73 15.26 -26.98
N SER A 741 -21.50 14.17 -26.92
CA SER A 741 -21.39 13.07 -27.87
C SER A 741 -21.90 13.38 -29.28
N ALA A 742 -22.78 14.40 -29.43
CA ALA A 742 -23.37 14.83 -30.70
C ALA A 742 -23.67 16.34 -30.67
N GLU A 743 -23.98 16.94 -31.83
CA GLU A 743 -24.28 18.38 -31.98
C GLU A 743 -25.60 18.80 -31.30
N ASP A 744 -26.55 17.87 -31.13
CA ASP A 744 -27.82 18.09 -30.46
C ASP A 744 -27.72 17.85 -28.94
N ARG A 745 -26.53 17.75 -28.40
CA ARG A 745 -26.27 17.50 -26.98
C ARG A 745 -25.36 18.57 -26.37
N VAL A 746 -25.47 18.70 -25.07
CA VAL A 746 -24.61 19.54 -24.22
C VAL A 746 -24.21 18.75 -22.96
N LEU A 747 -23.13 19.13 -22.32
CA LEU A 747 -22.78 18.57 -21.02
C LEU A 747 -23.48 19.33 -19.90
N VAL A 748 -24.06 18.61 -18.97
CA VAL A 748 -24.56 19.12 -17.69
C VAL A 748 -23.64 18.61 -16.60
N ALA A 749 -23.04 19.49 -15.82
CA ALA A 749 -22.26 19.16 -14.63
C ALA A 749 -23.02 19.59 -13.37
N ALA A 750 -23.04 18.71 -12.38
CA ALA A 750 -23.68 18.98 -11.08
C ALA A 750 -22.71 18.60 -9.96
N ASP A 751 -22.41 19.56 -9.08
CA ASP A 751 -21.46 19.43 -7.97
C ASP A 751 -22.12 19.77 -6.64
N TYR A 752 -21.78 19.02 -5.60
CA TYR A 752 -22.23 19.35 -4.24
C TYR A 752 -21.46 20.53 -3.65
N SER A 753 -22.17 21.55 -3.24
CA SER A 753 -21.57 22.70 -2.56
C SER A 753 -21.15 22.35 -1.14
N GLN A 754 -19.86 22.19 -0.89
CA GLN A 754 -19.23 22.01 0.44
C GLN A 754 -19.82 20.86 1.26
N ILE A 755 -20.07 19.70 0.65
CA ILE A 755 -20.75 18.56 1.28
C ILE A 755 -20.07 18.14 2.60
N GLU A 756 -18.75 18.10 2.66
CA GLU A 756 -18.02 17.64 3.87
C GLU A 756 -18.19 18.63 5.05
N LEU A 757 -18.28 19.94 4.78
CA LEU A 757 -18.59 20.95 5.83
C LEU A 757 -20.04 20.83 6.31
N ARG A 758 -20.98 20.56 5.43
CA ARG A 758 -22.39 20.32 5.76
C ARG A 758 -22.56 19.06 6.59
N LEU A 759 -21.81 18.01 6.27
CA LEU A 759 -21.75 16.78 7.06
C LEU A 759 -21.12 17.02 8.43
N MET A 760 -20.06 17.84 8.52
CA MET A 760 -19.50 18.22 9.81
C MET A 760 -20.53 18.98 10.67
N ALA A 761 -21.28 19.91 10.10
CA ALA A 761 -22.36 20.60 10.79
C ALA A 761 -23.44 19.62 11.29
N HIS A 762 -23.85 18.68 10.45
CA HIS A 762 -24.82 17.64 10.78
C HIS A 762 -24.34 16.72 11.93
N LEU A 763 -23.14 16.16 11.81
CA LEU A 763 -22.59 15.17 12.73
C LEU A 763 -22.18 15.77 14.08
N SER A 764 -21.61 16.99 14.08
CA SER A 764 -21.24 17.69 15.31
C SER A 764 -22.45 18.29 16.03
N GLY A 765 -23.46 18.68 15.27
CA GLY A 765 -24.60 19.41 15.80
C GLY A 765 -24.27 20.84 16.25
N ASP A 766 -23.14 21.40 15.81
CA ASP A 766 -22.70 22.75 16.18
C ASP A 766 -23.71 23.81 15.69
N ALA A 767 -24.33 24.50 16.63
CA ALA A 767 -25.38 25.45 16.34
C ALA A 767 -24.90 26.60 15.46
N SER A 768 -23.67 27.10 15.70
CA SER A 768 -23.10 28.21 14.94
C SER A 768 -22.84 27.84 13.49
N LEU A 769 -22.41 26.61 13.26
CA LEU A 769 -22.13 26.10 11.91
C LEU A 769 -23.43 25.79 11.16
N ILE A 770 -24.42 25.24 11.86
CA ILE A 770 -25.77 25.01 11.33
C ILE A 770 -26.44 26.33 10.92
N ASP A 771 -26.44 27.33 11.82
CA ASP A 771 -27.06 28.63 11.56
C ASP A 771 -26.45 29.32 10.33
N ALA A 772 -25.13 29.29 10.18
CA ALA A 772 -24.47 29.87 9.01
C ALA A 772 -24.93 29.19 7.69
N PHE A 773 -25.11 27.88 7.67
CA PHE A 773 -25.62 27.16 6.48
C PHE A 773 -27.12 27.43 6.26
N MET A 774 -27.91 27.53 7.32
CA MET A 774 -29.36 27.83 7.20
C MET A 774 -29.63 29.25 6.68
N GLN A 775 -28.73 30.19 7.00
CA GLN A 775 -28.81 31.56 6.51
C GLN A 775 -28.22 31.77 5.12
N GLY A 776 -27.61 30.73 4.54
CA GLY A 776 -26.94 30.80 3.22
C GLY A 776 -25.68 31.66 3.25
N GLU A 777 -25.04 31.84 4.40
CA GLU A 777 -23.80 32.60 4.53
C GLU A 777 -22.61 31.89 3.87
N ASP A 778 -21.66 32.72 3.39
CA ASP A 778 -20.35 32.17 2.99
C ASP A 778 -19.62 31.65 4.25
N ILE A 779 -19.63 30.34 4.44
CA ILE A 779 -19.03 29.68 5.60
C ILE A 779 -17.56 30.03 5.83
N HIS A 780 -16.80 30.30 4.76
CA HIS A 780 -15.40 30.70 4.89
C HIS A 780 -15.26 32.15 5.33
N ALA A 781 -16.15 33.03 4.86
CA ALA A 781 -16.23 34.41 5.34
C ALA A 781 -16.76 34.47 6.79
N ALA A 782 -17.77 33.70 7.12
CA ALA A 782 -18.31 33.59 8.48
C ALA A 782 -17.25 33.05 9.47
N THR A 783 -16.49 32.03 9.08
CA THR A 783 -15.37 31.53 9.88
C THR A 783 -14.27 32.59 10.04
N ALA A 784 -13.90 33.28 8.95
CA ALA A 784 -12.89 34.34 9.00
C ALA A 784 -13.32 35.49 9.93
N ALA A 785 -14.60 35.92 9.84
CA ALA A 785 -15.16 36.96 10.71
C ALA A 785 -15.00 36.60 12.19
N ARG A 786 -15.28 35.35 12.56
CA ARG A 786 -15.12 34.84 13.94
C ARG A 786 -13.64 34.71 14.35
N LEU A 787 -12.78 34.12 13.49
CA LEU A 787 -11.37 33.93 13.78
C LEU A 787 -10.61 35.25 13.95
N PHE A 788 -10.94 36.25 13.15
CA PHE A 788 -10.27 37.57 13.17
C PHE A 788 -11.06 38.65 13.91
N HIS A 789 -12.16 38.27 14.57
CA HIS A 789 -13.03 39.21 15.35
C HIS A 789 -13.47 40.42 14.54
N LYS A 790 -13.93 40.20 13.31
CA LYS A 790 -14.42 41.23 12.36
C LYS A 790 -15.87 40.97 11.97
N SER A 791 -16.51 41.98 11.41
CA SER A 791 -17.81 41.77 10.75
C SER A 791 -17.57 41.05 9.41
N PRO A 792 -18.54 40.26 8.88
CA PRO A 792 -18.36 39.57 7.57
C PRO A 792 -18.01 40.51 6.41
N ALA A 793 -18.48 41.76 6.45
CA ALA A 793 -18.20 42.77 5.43
C ALA A 793 -16.74 43.31 5.46
N GLU A 794 -16.05 43.17 6.58
CA GLU A 794 -14.67 43.63 6.77
C GLU A 794 -13.64 42.52 6.51
N VAL A 795 -14.09 41.29 6.23
CA VAL A 795 -13.19 40.16 5.95
C VAL A 795 -12.50 40.35 4.59
N THR A 796 -11.19 40.36 4.62
CA THR A 796 -10.37 40.45 3.42
C THR A 796 -10.34 39.12 2.64
N ALA A 797 -10.03 39.19 1.36
CA ALA A 797 -9.90 38.00 0.52
C ALA A 797 -8.81 37.02 1.05
N ASP A 798 -7.73 37.56 1.64
CA ASP A 798 -6.66 36.75 2.26
C ASP A 798 -7.16 36.05 3.55
N GLU A 799 -7.84 36.75 4.42
CA GLU A 799 -8.43 36.17 5.64
C GLU A 799 -9.47 35.09 5.31
N ARG A 800 -10.31 35.31 4.28
CA ARG A 800 -11.25 34.31 3.78
C ARG A 800 -10.48 33.07 3.25
N ARG A 801 -9.39 33.26 2.51
CA ARG A 801 -8.53 32.18 2.00
C ARG A 801 -7.89 31.39 3.16
N ARG A 802 -7.37 32.09 4.18
CA ARG A 802 -6.81 31.45 5.40
C ARG A 802 -7.88 30.66 6.14
N ALA A 803 -9.07 31.21 6.33
CA ALA A 803 -10.19 30.52 6.95
C ALA A 803 -10.64 29.31 6.14
N LYS A 804 -10.67 29.39 4.80
CA LYS A 804 -10.93 28.23 3.94
C LYS A 804 -9.92 27.10 4.17
N THR A 805 -8.65 27.43 4.24
CA THR A 805 -7.57 26.43 4.50
C THR A 805 -7.68 25.86 5.92
N ALA A 806 -8.04 26.69 6.92
CA ALA A 806 -8.27 26.27 8.28
C ALA A 806 -9.50 25.34 8.38
N ASN A 807 -10.65 25.70 7.77
CA ASN A 807 -11.87 24.90 7.77
C ASN A 807 -11.60 23.47 7.27
N PHE A 808 -11.02 23.33 6.09
CA PHE A 808 -10.72 22.01 5.55
C PHE A 808 -9.59 21.31 6.32
N GLY A 809 -8.53 22.05 6.68
CA GLY A 809 -7.42 21.47 7.41
C GLY A 809 -7.81 20.89 8.76
N ILE A 810 -8.60 21.65 9.55
CA ILE A 810 -9.03 21.26 10.91
C ILE A 810 -9.97 20.07 10.86
N ILE A 811 -10.92 20.04 9.93
CA ILE A 811 -11.82 18.89 9.72
C ILE A 811 -11.03 17.61 9.44
N TYR A 812 -9.91 17.72 8.70
CA TYR A 812 -9.02 16.58 8.42
C TYR A 812 -7.98 16.33 9.52
N GLY A 813 -8.08 16.99 10.67
CA GLY A 813 -7.18 16.78 11.82
C GLY A 813 -5.76 17.27 11.57
N ILE A 814 -5.59 18.41 10.87
CA ILE A 814 -4.29 19.01 10.61
C ILE A 814 -3.62 19.43 11.93
N SER A 815 -2.32 19.16 12.06
CA SER A 815 -1.54 19.69 13.18
C SER A 815 -1.22 21.19 12.99
N ALA A 816 -0.91 21.88 14.08
CA ALA A 816 -0.46 23.29 14.01
C ALA A 816 0.75 23.46 13.08
N PHE A 817 1.67 22.50 13.06
CA PHE A 817 2.79 22.48 12.15
C PHE A 817 2.36 22.38 10.68
N GLY A 818 1.45 21.46 10.35
CA GLY A 818 0.94 21.32 8.98
C GLY A 818 0.14 22.53 8.51
N LEU A 819 -0.61 23.17 9.40
CA LEU A 819 -1.35 24.41 9.09
C LEU A 819 -0.38 25.58 8.87
N ALA A 820 0.65 25.69 9.71
CA ALA A 820 1.71 26.69 9.57
C ALA A 820 2.40 26.63 8.21
N GLN A 821 2.76 25.44 7.75
CA GLN A 821 3.34 25.23 6.42
C GLN A 821 2.39 25.60 5.28
N ARG A 822 1.09 25.25 5.39
CA ARG A 822 0.11 25.51 4.32
C ARG A 822 -0.24 26.99 4.17
N LEU A 823 -0.19 27.72 5.28
CA LEU A 823 -0.53 29.15 5.32
C LEU A 823 0.70 30.06 5.25
N ASP A 824 1.90 29.50 5.30
CA ASP A 824 3.18 30.21 5.42
C ASP A 824 3.19 31.22 6.59
N ILE A 825 2.80 30.73 7.78
CA ILE A 825 2.72 31.48 9.01
C ILE A 825 3.53 30.81 10.14
N PRO A 826 3.91 31.54 11.20
CA PRO A 826 4.56 30.96 12.36
C PRO A 826 3.69 29.88 13.03
N ASN A 827 4.35 28.81 13.55
CA ASN A 827 3.64 27.69 14.20
C ASN A 827 2.78 28.13 15.40
N ARG A 828 3.17 29.23 16.10
CA ARG A 828 2.38 29.82 17.17
C ARG A 828 1.04 30.37 16.63
N GLU A 829 1.09 31.15 15.55
CA GLU A 829 -0.11 31.73 14.92
C GLU A 829 -1.06 30.62 14.41
N ALA A 830 -0.51 29.54 13.81
CA ALA A 830 -1.30 28.39 13.39
C ALA A 830 -2.00 27.70 14.57
N ARG A 831 -1.34 27.61 15.73
CA ARG A 831 -1.92 27.07 16.97
C ARG A 831 -3.06 27.95 17.46
N ASP A 832 -2.82 29.28 17.53
CA ASP A 832 -3.81 30.25 17.98
C ASP A 832 -5.04 30.22 17.04
N LEU A 833 -4.87 30.04 15.72
CA LEU A 833 -5.95 29.86 14.77
C LEU A 833 -6.77 28.59 15.04
N ILE A 834 -6.12 27.46 15.32
CA ILE A 834 -6.82 26.20 15.64
C ILE A 834 -7.59 26.34 16.96
N GLU A 835 -7.01 26.95 17.97
CA GLU A 835 -7.67 27.18 19.26
C GLU A 835 -8.87 28.11 19.09
N SER A 836 -8.72 29.23 18.38
CA SER A 836 -9.82 30.15 18.06
C SER A 836 -10.95 29.49 17.26
N TYR A 837 -10.61 28.57 16.36
CA TYR A 837 -11.59 27.77 15.61
C TYR A 837 -12.44 26.92 16.56
N PHE A 838 -11.83 26.20 17.48
CA PHE A 838 -12.55 25.36 18.43
C PHE A 838 -13.31 26.17 19.52
N VAL A 839 -12.88 27.38 19.83
CA VAL A 839 -13.67 28.31 20.65
C VAL A 839 -14.91 28.74 19.88
N SER A 840 -14.83 28.97 18.57
CA SER A 840 -15.95 29.38 17.71
C SER A 840 -16.90 28.23 17.39
N TYR A 841 -16.40 27.00 17.37
CA TYR A 841 -17.14 25.76 17.03
C TYR A 841 -16.85 24.66 18.07
N PRO A 842 -17.35 24.79 19.31
CA PRO A 842 -16.98 23.86 20.40
C PRO A 842 -17.54 22.45 20.19
N ASP A 843 -18.68 22.32 19.54
CA ASP A 843 -19.29 21.01 19.28
C ASP A 843 -18.57 20.23 18.17
N VAL A 844 -17.87 20.93 17.27
CA VAL A 844 -16.95 20.29 16.31
C VAL A 844 -15.80 19.62 17.06
N LYS A 845 -15.20 20.30 18.05
CA LYS A 845 -14.13 19.70 18.87
C LYS A 845 -14.63 18.48 19.63
N ARG A 846 -15.82 18.59 20.28
CA ARG A 846 -16.44 17.47 21.00
C ARG A 846 -16.67 16.27 20.08
N TYR A 847 -17.22 16.50 18.88
CA TYR A 847 -17.42 15.44 17.88
C TYR A 847 -16.11 14.73 17.53
N MET A 848 -15.03 15.49 17.30
CA MET A 848 -13.72 14.92 16.96
C MET A 848 -13.16 14.04 18.09
N ASP A 849 -13.26 14.51 19.35
CA ASP A 849 -12.81 13.77 20.54
C ASP A 849 -13.67 12.51 20.76
N ASP A 850 -14.98 12.63 20.58
CA ASP A 850 -15.93 11.50 20.68
C ASP A 850 -15.69 10.46 19.58
N ALA A 851 -15.37 10.87 18.35
CA ALA A 851 -15.07 9.97 17.25
C ALA A 851 -13.83 9.12 17.53
N VAL A 852 -12.76 9.74 18.06
CA VAL A 852 -11.54 9.04 18.46
C VAL A 852 -11.82 8.09 19.64
N SER A 853 -12.57 8.55 20.64
CA SER A 853 -12.95 7.73 21.80
C SER A 853 -13.76 6.49 21.40
N LYS A 854 -14.79 6.66 20.56
CA LYS A 854 -15.61 5.57 20.03
C LYS A 854 -14.79 4.61 19.18
N ALA A 855 -13.89 5.14 18.34
CA ALA A 855 -12.98 4.32 17.53
C ALA A 855 -12.08 3.47 18.42
N THR A 856 -11.58 4.02 19.52
CA THR A 856 -10.73 3.29 20.48
C THR A 856 -11.50 2.17 21.20
N GLN A 857 -12.76 2.40 21.51
CA GLN A 857 -13.62 1.40 22.19
C GLN A 857 -14.07 0.28 21.24
N ASN A 858 -14.49 0.63 20.03
CA ASN A 858 -15.13 -0.29 19.09
C ASN A 858 -14.15 -0.93 18.08
N GLY A 859 -12.95 -0.36 17.89
CA GLY A 859 -12.01 -0.76 16.84
C GLY A 859 -12.38 -0.31 15.42
N TYR A 860 -13.51 0.38 15.26
CA TYR A 860 -13.99 0.91 13.97
C TYR A 860 -14.75 2.23 14.12
N VAL A 861 -14.95 2.92 13.01
CA VAL A 861 -15.87 4.05 12.85
C VAL A 861 -16.92 3.74 11.80
N GLU A 862 -18.04 4.49 11.85
CA GLU A 862 -19.22 4.21 11.02
C GLU A 862 -19.74 5.49 10.36
N THR A 863 -20.20 5.41 9.10
CA THR A 863 -20.88 6.49 8.38
C THR A 863 -22.34 6.59 8.81
N MET A 864 -23.04 7.63 8.36
CA MET A 864 -24.50 7.81 8.58
C MET A 864 -25.34 6.63 8.03
N PHE A 865 -24.78 5.89 7.06
CA PHE A 865 -25.47 4.80 6.37
C PHE A 865 -24.98 3.40 6.81
N GLY A 866 -24.20 3.33 7.90
CA GLY A 866 -23.77 2.06 8.49
C GLY A 866 -22.52 1.46 7.83
N ARG A 867 -21.82 2.21 6.95
CA ARG A 867 -20.52 1.75 6.42
C ARG A 867 -19.47 1.82 7.51
N ARG A 868 -18.77 0.70 7.74
CA ARG A 868 -17.72 0.59 8.76
C ARG A 868 -16.33 0.66 8.17
N ARG A 869 -15.44 1.35 8.88
CA ARG A 869 -14.01 1.33 8.63
C ARG A 869 -13.28 0.85 9.87
N THR A 870 -12.65 -0.29 9.81
CA THR A 870 -11.84 -0.84 10.90
C THR A 870 -10.55 -0.04 11.04
N LEU A 871 -10.16 0.25 12.29
CA LEU A 871 -8.96 1.04 12.61
C LEU A 871 -8.02 0.24 13.51
N HIS A 872 -7.30 -0.69 12.93
CA HIS A 872 -6.41 -1.61 13.64
C HIS A 872 -5.34 -0.89 14.49
N ASP A 873 -4.90 0.29 14.06
CA ASP A 873 -3.80 1.02 14.67
C ASP A 873 -4.25 2.09 15.69
N ILE A 874 -5.54 2.15 16.02
CA ILE A 874 -6.09 3.20 16.93
C ILE A 874 -5.53 3.08 18.35
N SER A 875 -5.19 1.87 18.80
CA SER A 875 -4.58 1.58 20.10
C SER A 875 -3.06 1.40 20.06
N SER A 876 -2.41 1.76 18.92
CA SER A 876 -0.97 1.62 18.75
C SER A 876 -0.18 2.45 19.76
N ASN A 877 0.84 1.84 20.37
CA ASN A 877 1.78 2.56 21.24
C ASN A 877 2.66 3.55 20.46
N ASN A 878 2.81 3.38 19.15
CA ASN A 878 3.53 4.34 18.30
C ASN A 878 2.64 5.57 18.04
N ARG A 879 3.03 6.72 18.62
CA ARG A 879 2.29 7.98 18.51
C ARG A 879 2.05 8.43 17.06
N THR A 880 2.98 8.18 16.16
CA THR A 880 2.84 8.56 14.75
C THR A 880 1.79 7.70 14.05
N VAL A 881 1.84 6.39 14.25
CA VAL A 881 0.88 5.41 13.71
C VAL A 881 -0.51 5.67 14.29
N ARG A 882 -0.60 5.80 15.61
CA ARG A 882 -1.86 6.14 16.28
C ARG A 882 -2.44 7.47 15.81
N GLY A 883 -1.63 8.51 15.64
CA GLY A 883 -2.08 9.80 15.13
C GLY A 883 -2.64 9.75 13.70
N VAL A 884 -2.20 8.80 12.86
CA VAL A 884 -2.82 8.52 11.55
C VAL A 884 -4.18 7.88 11.75
N ALA A 885 -4.30 6.89 12.63
CA ALA A 885 -5.56 6.21 12.93
C ALA A 885 -6.58 7.18 13.58
N GLU A 886 -6.16 8.07 14.49
CA GLU A 886 -6.99 9.12 15.08
C GLU A 886 -7.55 10.08 14.01
N ARG A 887 -6.72 10.52 13.06
CA ARG A 887 -7.21 11.32 11.91
C ARG A 887 -8.19 10.56 11.04
N ASN A 888 -7.94 9.28 10.80
CA ASN A 888 -8.87 8.42 10.05
C ASN A 888 -10.20 8.24 10.81
N ALA A 889 -10.17 8.18 12.14
CA ALA A 889 -11.38 8.11 12.97
C ALA A 889 -12.29 9.34 12.81
N ILE A 890 -11.69 10.52 12.64
CA ILE A 890 -12.41 11.77 12.43
C ILE A 890 -12.94 11.87 10.98
N ASN A 891 -12.09 11.53 10.00
CA ASN A 891 -12.37 11.78 8.59
C ASN A 891 -13.27 10.75 7.94
N ALA A 892 -13.12 9.47 8.29
CA ALA A 892 -13.82 8.39 7.60
C ALA A 892 -15.36 8.49 7.70
N PRO A 893 -15.97 8.87 8.84
CA PRO A 893 -17.42 9.09 8.88
C PRO A 893 -17.91 10.21 7.95
N ILE A 894 -17.14 11.28 7.81
CA ILE A 894 -17.50 12.44 6.98
C ILE A 894 -17.33 12.09 5.49
N GLN A 895 -16.14 11.65 5.10
CA GLN A 895 -15.84 11.31 3.71
C GLN A 895 -16.67 10.13 3.22
N GLY A 896 -16.89 9.14 4.09
CA GLY A 896 -17.71 7.99 3.75
C GLY A 896 -19.17 8.34 3.59
N SER A 897 -19.73 9.19 4.46
CA SER A 897 -21.11 9.67 4.32
C SER A 897 -21.28 10.52 3.06
N ALA A 898 -20.29 11.36 2.70
CA ALA A 898 -20.30 12.11 1.44
C ALA A 898 -20.30 11.16 0.23
N ALA A 899 -19.49 10.12 0.26
CA ALA A 899 -19.44 9.12 -0.80
C ALA A 899 -20.76 8.34 -0.93
N ASP A 900 -21.37 7.95 0.19
CA ASP A 900 -22.66 7.26 0.22
C ASP A 900 -23.79 8.17 -0.33
N ILE A 901 -23.82 9.46 0.05
CA ILE A 901 -24.77 10.46 -0.48
C ILE A 901 -24.60 10.60 -2.00
N MET A 902 -23.36 10.69 -2.50
CA MET A 902 -23.09 10.79 -3.94
C MET A 902 -23.58 9.55 -4.69
N LYS A 903 -23.33 8.34 -4.17
CA LYS A 903 -23.83 7.08 -4.75
C LYS A 903 -25.37 7.05 -4.77
N LEU A 904 -26.02 7.43 -3.66
CA LEU A 904 -27.48 7.52 -3.58
C LEU A 904 -28.04 8.51 -4.60
N ALA A 905 -27.39 9.67 -4.79
CA ALA A 905 -27.80 10.66 -5.79
C ALA A 905 -27.72 10.08 -7.21
N MET A 906 -26.62 9.39 -7.56
CA MET A 906 -26.47 8.76 -8.87
C MET A 906 -27.52 7.66 -9.11
N ILE A 907 -27.82 6.85 -8.10
CA ILE A 907 -28.87 5.83 -8.15
C ILE A 907 -30.24 6.48 -8.39
N GLU A 908 -30.56 7.56 -7.67
CA GLU A 908 -31.82 8.27 -7.80
C GLU A 908 -31.97 8.97 -9.16
N ILE A 909 -30.88 9.59 -9.68
CA ILE A 909 -30.85 10.17 -11.03
C ILE A 909 -31.18 9.09 -12.08
N ARG A 910 -30.49 7.94 -12.02
CA ARG A 910 -30.75 6.81 -12.94
C ARG A 910 -32.21 6.33 -12.84
N ARG A 911 -32.71 6.17 -11.62
CA ARG A 911 -34.09 5.75 -11.37
C ARG A 911 -35.10 6.69 -12.02
N ARG A 912 -34.93 8.01 -11.85
CA ARG A 912 -35.79 9.02 -12.43
C ARG A 912 -35.66 9.10 -13.93
N PHE A 913 -34.45 9.02 -14.48
CA PHE A 913 -34.23 8.99 -15.93
C PHE A 913 -34.98 7.84 -16.58
N ASN A 914 -34.91 6.65 -15.99
CA ASN A 914 -35.61 5.46 -16.48
C ASN A 914 -37.14 5.63 -16.35
N ALA A 915 -37.65 6.16 -15.23
CA ALA A 915 -39.07 6.34 -14.99
C ALA A 915 -39.72 7.36 -15.96
N GLU A 916 -38.97 8.40 -16.34
CA GLU A 916 -39.45 9.47 -17.22
C GLU A 916 -39.05 9.28 -18.69
N GLY A 917 -38.34 8.21 -19.02
CA GLY A 917 -37.89 7.92 -20.39
C GLY A 917 -36.84 8.90 -20.91
N ILE A 918 -36.04 9.50 -20.04
CA ILE A 918 -34.93 10.42 -20.38
C ILE A 918 -33.84 9.65 -21.12
N ARG A 919 -33.42 10.17 -22.28
CA ARG A 919 -32.37 9.58 -23.12
C ARG A 919 -30.97 10.12 -22.83
N SER A 920 -30.88 11.18 -22.06
CA SER A 920 -29.60 11.71 -21.54
C SER A 920 -28.92 10.70 -20.62
N LYS A 921 -27.58 10.70 -20.56
CA LYS A 921 -26.77 9.68 -19.88
C LYS A 921 -25.74 10.29 -18.93
N MET A 922 -25.64 9.73 -17.72
CA MET A 922 -24.47 10.00 -16.86
C MET A 922 -23.24 9.38 -17.52
N ILE A 923 -22.14 10.14 -17.58
CA ILE A 923 -20.92 9.70 -18.27
C ILE A 923 -19.65 9.79 -17.39
N LEU A 924 -19.62 10.74 -16.44
CA LEU A 924 -18.48 10.90 -15.52
C LEU A 924 -18.96 11.13 -14.10
N GLN A 925 -18.18 10.63 -13.15
CA GLN A 925 -18.24 10.96 -11.73
C GLN A 925 -16.83 11.36 -11.27
N VAL A 926 -16.67 12.55 -10.68
CA VAL A 926 -15.39 13.10 -10.24
C VAL A 926 -15.55 13.76 -8.89
N HIS A 927 -15.04 13.13 -7.82
CA HIS A 927 -15.19 13.58 -6.44
C HIS A 927 -16.66 13.75 -6.02
N ASP A 928 -17.15 14.99 -5.93
CA ASP A 928 -18.51 15.34 -5.52
C ASP A 928 -19.36 15.83 -6.73
N GLU A 929 -18.84 15.61 -7.96
CA GLU A 929 -19.42 16.04 -9.23
C GLU A 929 -19.91 14.85 -10.07
N VAL A 930 -21.04 15.00 -10.76
CA VAL A 930 -21.53 14.12 -11.82
C VAL A 930 -21.69 14.90 -13.12
N VAL A 931 -21.27 14.28 -14.24
CA VAL A 931 -21.41 14.88 -15.60
C VAL A 931 -22.35 14.03 -16.45
N ILE A 932 -23.26 14.69 -17.12
CA ILE A 932 -24.32 14.08 -17.92
C ILE A 932 -24.24 14.58 -19.36
N ASP A 933 -24.20 13.66 -20.32
CA ASP A 933 -24.34 13.95 -21.74
C ASP A 933 -25.82 14.10 -22.07
N THR A 934 -26.28 15.32 -22.30
CA THR A 934 -27.69 15.73 -22.24
C THR A 934 -28.18 16.16 -23.60
N LEU A 935 -29.31 15.60 -24.06
CA LEU A 935 -30.03 16.12 -25.23
C LEU A 935 -30.53 17.54 -24.95
N GLN A 936 -30.33 18.46 -25.92
CA GLN A 936 -30.79 19.84 -25.76
C GLN A 936 -32.32 19.94 -25.48
N SER A 937 -33.11 19.03 -26.07
CA SER A 937 -34.56 18.95 -25.82
C SER A 937 -34.91 18.51 -24.40
N GLU A 938 -34.00 17.90 -23.63
CA GLU A 938 -34.21 17.41 -22.29
C GLU A 938 -33.52 18.29 -21.23
N LEU A 939 -32.76 19.33 -21.66
CA LEU A 939 -31.83 20.09 -20.81
C LEU A 939 -32.46 20.59 -19.51
N GLU A 940 -33.55 21.32 -19.57
CA GLU A 940 -34.17 21.91 -18.37
C GLU A 940 -34.74 20.82 -17.45
N ARG A 941 -35.27 19.73 -18.04
CA ARG A 941 -35.81 18.62 -17.24
C ARG A 941 -34.68 17.86 -16.55
N VAL A 942 -33.57 17.59 -17.26
CA VAL A 942 -32.36 16.93 -16.70
C VAL A 942 -31.81 17.76 -15.56
N LYS A 943 -31.62 19.08 -15.73
CA LYS A 943 -31.16 19.98 -14.67
C LYS A 943 -32.06 19.90 -13.42
N ALA A 944 -33.38 19.92 -13.61
CA ALA A 944 -34.32 19.84 -12.50
C ALA A 944 -34.23 18.49 -11.78
N ILE A 945 -34.24 17.37 -12.51
CA ILE A 945 -34.15 16.03 -11.93
C ILE A 945 -32.84 15.88 -11.14
N VAL A 946 -31.71 16.28 -11.73
CA VAL A 946 -30.38 16.14 -11.11
C VAL A 946 -30.31 16.95 -9.84
N LYS A 947 -30.72 18.20 -9.88
CA LYS A 947 -30.73 19.07 -8.69
C LYS A 947 -31.62 18.50 -7.58
N GLU A 948 -32.85 18.14 -7.90
CA GLU A 948 -33.80 17.58 -6.92
C GLU A 948 -33.26 16.25 -6.34
N ALA A 949 -32.71 15.38 -7.16
CA ALA A 949 -32.13 14.10 -6.70
C ALA A 949 -30.97 14.35 -5.74
N MET A 950 -30.00 15.17 -6.12
CA MET A 950 -28.84 15.46 -5.26
C MET A 950 -29.24 16.13 -3.95
N GLU A 951 -30.21 17.02 -3.95
CA GLU A 951 -30.63 17.77 -2.76
C GLU A 951 -31.57 16.97 -1.82
N SER A 952 -32.22 15.89 -2.28
CA SER A 952 -33.25 15.15 -1.54
C SER A 952 -32.85 13.77 -1.01
N VAL A 953 -31.73 13.18 -1.44
CA VAL A 953 -31.36 11.78 -1.11
C VAL A 953 -30.95 11.55 0.35
N ALA A 954 -30.66 12.61 1.08
CA ALA A 954 -30.36 12.50 2.51
C ALA A 954 -30.93 13.69 3.28
N GLN A 955 -31.39 13.42 4.50
CA GLN A 955 -31.90 14.47 5.41
C GLN A 955 -30.82 14.85 6.41
N LEU A 956 -30.24 16.04 6.24
CA LEU A 956 -29.29 16.61 7.17
C LEU A 956 -29.94 17.72 8.03
N ARG A 957 -29.25 18.15 9.07
CA ARG A 957 -29.64 19.34 9.87
C ARG A 957 -29.46 20.65 9.11
N VAL A 958 -28.78 20.62 7.99
CA VAL A 958 -28.52 21.70 7.04
C VAL A 958 -28.93 21.27 5.65
N PRO A 959 -29.39 22.17 4.76
CA PRO A 959 -29.79 21.78 3.40
C PRO A 959 -28.57 21.21 2.62
N LEU A 960 -28.77 20.13 1.86
CA LEU A 960 -27.88 19.76 0.77
C LEU A 960 -28.14 20.73 -0.39
N THR A 961 -27.07 21.22 -1.00
CA THR A 961 -27.15 22.15 -2.13
C THR A 961 -26.28 21.66 -3.28
N ALA A 962 -26.85 21.56 -4.46
CA ALA A 962 -26.15 21.20 -5.68
C ALA A 962 -26.14 22.38 -6.66
N GLU A 963 -24.96 22.69 -7.20
CA GLU A 963 -24.78 23.63 -8.30
C GLU A 963 -24.86 22.85 -9.62
N VAL A 964 -25.75 23.26 -10.52
CA VAL A 964 -26.03 22.56 -11.78
C VAL A 964 -25.87 23.54 -12.95
N ASN A 965 -24.85 23.35 -13.74
CA ASN A 965 -24.51 24.17 -14.89
C ASN A 965 -24.52 23.35 -16.18
N SER A 966 -24.41 24.00 -17.33
CA SER A 966 -24.35 23.35 -18.63
C SER A 966 -23.42 24.07 -19.60
N GLY A 967 -22.78 23.35 -20.49
CA GLY A 967 -21.89 23.90 -21.49
C GLY A 967 -21.59 22.92 -22.62
N ASP A 968 -20.95 23.40 -23.68
CA ASP A 968 -20.58 22.57 -24.84
C ASP A 968 -19.43 21.59 -24.53
N ASN A 969 -18.74 21.81 -23.44
CA ASN A 969 -17.65 20.94 -22.93
C ASN A 969 -17.64 20.96 -21.41
N TRP A 970 -16.87 20.05 -20.83
CA TRP A 970 -16.81 19.88 -19.37
C TRP A 970 -16.30 21.13 -18.63
N LEU A 971 -15.35 21.88 -19.20
CA LEU A 971 -14.87 23.12 -18.58
C LEU A 971 -15.95 24.20 -18.55
N ALA A 972 -16.75 24.33 -19.62
CA ALA A 972 -17.84 25.30 -19.70
C ALA A 972 -19.06 24.92 -18.85
N ALA A 973 -19.25 23.64 -18.58
CA ALA A 973 -20.32 23.12 -17.74
C ALA A 973 -20.00 23.18 -16.23
N HIS A 974 -18.72 23.36 -15.86
CA HIS A 974 -18.24 23.44 -14.46
C HIS A 974 -18.05 24.90 -14.02
#